data_31b7f7bcec586c74d15f0a01633234a6
#
_entry.id   31b7f7bcec586c74d15f0a01633234a6
#
_cell.length_a   1.000
_cell.length_b   1.000
_cell.length_c   1.000
_cell.angle_alpha   90.00
_cell.angle_beta   90.00
_cell.angle_gamma   90.00
#
_symmetry.space_group_name_H-M   'P 1'
#
loop_
_entity.id
_entity.type
_entity.pdbx_description
1 polymer ?
#
loop_
_entity_poly.entity_id
_entity_poly.type
_entity_poly.pdbx_seq_one_letter_code
_entity_poly.pdbx_strand_id
1 'polypeptide(L)'
;MKRLLLFILVIMGCCGRFASDAKRCPATPAVVPPVEPLLVRSAVDDVRCRQWVDSVLGTLSLKERIGQLFIYTIAPYQDKGNKELLRKVVEDYKVGGLLFSGGLMQNQAMLTNEAQRMADIPLLITFDGEWGLSMRLRGTPVFPKNMVLGCIQNDTLLYEYGREMARQCRELGVQVNFAPVADVNINSKNPVINTRSFGENPVNVANKVIAYARGLEDGGVLSVSKHFPGHGDTDVDSHKSLPVLPFTRERLDSVELYPFRKAVQAGVGGIMVGHLEVPAFEAQRGLPSSLSRNVVYDLLTRELQFRGLVFTDALAMKGVSKHESLCLKALQAGHDLLLVPRRIKEEVDAILAAVKHGELTEQAVEEKCRKVLTYKYALGLNKKPLVRLSGLGTRINTPYTRDLIRRLNLAAVTVLGNATKVLPLDPAIKDVAVLNVGEAAKLRPFIKQLSEYTHPVEFQLGKDLPVAGRKALRDKLSGYKRILVCVTEHRLAAYQSFFAEFAPDVPVVYVCFIPGKQLPQIRQGISAAEAVVLAHSSNDDVQRQVAGILYADAVADGRLSASIGSLFAAGEGVTLSPQTKSHFIPEEHGLDSRLLARIDTIAREGIQEGAYPGCQVVVLKDGKEMYNKAFGTYTYITGNKEAVPVTPASVYDVASLTKTTATLLAVMKLYDKGRLSLTDRVSDYLPYLQDTDKRNITVRELLFHQSGLPSTLLFYQDAIDEDSYEGTLFKARPDKLHPARIGRQTWANPNFRFRPGLTSKVRTAECTLQVCDSLWLNKSFKKEYLQKIADAPLRDKRYRYSCVGFILLQQVVEARAGMPMDEFLAQEFYTPMGLKRTGYLPLRFLSKEEIVPSSVDPFLRKTVLQGFAHDESAAFQGGVSGNAGLFSTAEEVAQIYQMLLNGGELNGKRYLSKETCRLFTTTVAKGCRRGLGFDKPDVQNPAKSPCALSAPASVYGHTGFTGTCAWVDPDNGLVYVFLSNRIYPEVWNAKLLKSDIRERIQEAMYRAVLK
;
A
#
# COMPACT_ATOMS: atom_id res chain seq x y z
N MET A 1 -37.54 -28.76 -26.76
CA MET A 1 -38.42 -28.94 -25.62
C MET A 1 -38.45 -30.41 -25.10
N LYS A 2 -37.29 -31.05 -24.89
CA LYS A 2 -37.20 -32.41 -24.27
C LYS A 2 -35.93 -32.58 -23.40
N ARG A 3 -35.31 -31.50 -22.94
CA ARG A 3 -34.15 -31.54 -22.01
C ARG A 3 -34.28 -30.56 -20.81
N LEU A 4 -35.47 -30.04 -20.54
CA LEU A 4 -35.78 -29.16 -19.39
C LEU A 4 -36.70 -29.77 -18.36
N LEU A 5 -37.01 -31.09 -18.50
CA LEU A 5 -37.95 -31.82 -17.62
C LEU A 5 -37.25 -32.88 -16.73
N LEU A 6 -35.89 -32.95 -16.74
CA LEU A 6 -35.18 -33.93 -15.94
C LEU A 6 -34.48 -33.32 -14.70
N PHE A 7 -34.61 -31.99 -14.46
CA PHE A 7 -33.99 -31.31 -13.31
C PHE A 7 -34.98 -30.87 -12.23
N ILE A 8 -36.27 -31.07 -12.43
CA ILE A 8 -37.35 -30.72 -11.45
C ILE A 8 -37.86 -31.94 -10.66
N LEU A 9 -37.40 -33.17 -10.98
CA LEU A 9 -37.88 -34.40 -10.33
C LEU A 9 -36.96 -34.97 -9.24
N VAL A 10 -35.88 -34.24 -8.85
CA VAL A 10 -34.97 -34.61 -7.75
C VAL A 10 -35.17 -33.76 -6.46
N ILE A 11 -36.03 -32.75 -6.47
CA ILE A 11 -36.26 -31.84 -5.31
C ILE A 11 -37.62 -32.12 -4.59
N MET A 12 -38.45 -33.06 -5.07
CA MET A 12 -39.73 -33.37 -4.41
C MET A 12 -39.86 -34.80 -3.87
N GLY A 13 -38.76 -35.38 -3.36
CA GLY A 13 -38.73 -36.75 -2.86
C GLY A 13 -38.29 -36.96 -1.42
N CYS A 14 -38.26 -35.93 -0.56
CA CYS A 14 -37.88 -36.09 0.86
C CYS A 14 -38.76 -35.29 1.82
N CYS A 15 -40.06 -35.53 1.79
CA CYS A 15 -40.95 -35.19 2.92
C CYS A 15 -41.88 -36.34 3.17
N GLY A 16 -41.63 -37.09 4.27
CA GLY A 16 -42.61 -37.98 4.84
C GLY A 16 -42.06 -39.32 5.29
N ARG A 17 -41.58 -39.40 6.54
CA ARG A 17 -41.99 -40.47 7.53
C ARG A 17 -41.25 -40.22 8.84
N PHE A 18 -41.95 -39.72 9.81
CA PHE A 18 -41.63 -39.87 11.23
C PHE A 18 -41.96 -41.31 11.64
N ALA A 19 -41.03 -41.99 12.25
CA ALA A 19 -41.23 -42.77 13.45
C ALA A 19 -40.01 -43.66 13.79
N SER A 20 -39.67 -43.59 15.02
CA SER A 20 -39.07 -44.57 15.94
C SER A 20 -37.63 -44.29 16.41
N ASP A 21 -37.59 -44.11 17.72
CA ASP A 21 -36.45 -44.01 18.59
C ASP A 21 -35.34 -45.05 18.29
N ALA A 22 -34.17 -44.58 17.98
CA ALA A 22 -32.92 -45.26 18.22
C ALA A 22 -31.95 -44.30 18.90
N LYS A 23 -31.64 -44.54 20.16
CA LYS A 23 -30.62 -43.88 20.96
C LYS A 23 -29.32 -43.82 20.12
N ARG A 24 -29.00 -42.65 19.51
CA ARG A 24 -27.66 -42.39 18.96
C ARG A 24 -26.72 -42.17 20.13
N CYS A 25 -25.76 -43.07 20.29
CA CYS A 25 -24.52 -42.79 21.04
C CYS A 25 -23.94 -41.50 20.55
N PRO A 26 -23.41 -40.63 21.42
CA PRO A 26 -22.67 -39.47 20.99
C PRO A 26 -21.48 -39.92 20.15
N ALA A 27 -21.40 -39.44 18.89
CA ALA A 27 -20.26 -39.70 18.02
C ALA A 27 -19.00 -39.21 18.74
N THR A 28 -18.08 -40.12 18.99
CA THR A 28 -16.74 -39.78 19.47
C THR A 28 -16.19 -38.69 18.54
N PRO A 29 -15.73 -37.52 19.03
CA PRO A 29 -15.17 -36.50 18.17
C PRO A 29 -14.00 -37.09 17.40
N ALA A 30 -13.98 -36.90 16.09
CA ALA A 30 -12.88 -37.35 15.25
C ALA A 30 -11.57 -36.84 15.85
N VAL A 31 -10.66 -37.73 16.19
CA VAL A 31 -9.32 -37.41 16.71
C VAL A 31 -8.60 -36.71 15.60
N VAL A 32 -8.49 -35.39 15.70
CA VAL A 32 -7.66 -34.58 14.80
C VAL A 32 -6.21 -34.99 15.08
N PRO A 33 -5.42 -35.41 14.08
CA PRO A 33 -4.04 -35.78 14.33
C PRO A 33 -3.25 -34.60 14.93
N PRO A 34 -2.30 -34.86 15.85
CA PRO A 34 -1.51 -33.81 16.47
C PRO A 34 -0.75 -33.00 15.41
N VAL A 35 -0.79 -31.69 15.52
CA VAL A 35 -0.05 -30.77 14.63
C VAL A 35 1.25 -30.39 15.32
N GLU A 36 2.39 -30.73 14.71
CA GLU A 36 3.69 -30.27 15.20
C GLU A 36 3.80 -28.74 14.97
N PRO A 37 4.31 -27.99 15.97
CA PRO A 37 4.49 -26.54 15.85
C PRO A 37 5.33 -26.18 14.66
N LEU A 38 4.87 -25.22 13.86
CA LEU A 38 5.49 -24.82 12.59
C LEU A 38 6.94 -24.38 12.77
N LEU A 39 7.23 -23.64 13.83
CA LEU A 39 8.55 -23.07 14.13
C LEU A 39 9.63 -24.15 14.32
N VAL A 40 9.30 -25.30 14.92
CA VAL A 40 10.29 -26.33 15.25
C VAL A 40 10.25 -27.55 14.33
N ARG A 41 9.26 -27.65 13.44
CA ARG A 41 9.08 -28.82 12.57
C ARG A 41 10.36 -29.25 11.86
N SER A 42 11.08 -28.29 11.24
CA SER A 42 12.33 -28.59 10.55
C SER A 42 13.48 -28.93 11.51
N ALA A 43 13.48 -28.42 12.74
CA ALA A 43 14.52 -28.67 13.71
C ALA A 43 14.39 -30.06 14.34
N VAL A 44 13.17 -30.55 14.56
CA VAL A 44 12.91 -31.89 15.12
C VAL A 44 13.47 -32.98 14.21
N ASP A 45 13.39 -32.81 12.89
CA ASP A 45 13.90 -33.75 11.89
C ASP A 45 15.40 -33.56 11.58
N ASP A 46 16.01 -32.42 11.97
CA ASP A 46 17.42 -32.12 11.69
C ASP A 46 18.37 -32.94 12.58
N VAL A 47 19.17 -33.77 11.96
CA VAL A 47 20.23 -34.57 12.65
C VAL A 47 21.20 -33.67 13.43
N ARG A 48 21.53 -32.49 12.89
CA ARG A 48 22.46 -31.54 13.55
C ARG A 48 21.81 -30.94 14.79
N CYS A 49 20.50 -30.73 14.77
CA CYS A 49 19.76 -30.31 15.96
C CYS A 49 19.87 -31.34 17.08
N ARG A 50 19.60 -32.62 16.76
CA ARG A 50 19.70 -33.71 17.75
C ARG A 50 21.12 -33.81 18.30
N GLN A 51 22.16 -33.82 17.43
CA GLN A 51 23.55 -33.85 17.85
C GLN A 51 23.93 -32.68 18.78
N TRP A 52 23.48 -31.45 18.46
CA TRP A 52 23.75 -30.31 19.30
C TRP A 52 23.03 -30.42 20.66
N VAL A 53 21.75 -30.82 20.68
CA VAL A 53 20.98 -31.02 21.91
C VAL A 53 21.61 -32.12 22.79
N ASP A 54 21.97 -33.25 22.21
CA ASP A 54 22.62 -34.36 22.94
C ASP A 54 23.98 -33.97 23.51
N SER A 55 24.78 -33.23 22.74
CA SER A 55 26.07 -32.70 23.20
C SER A 55 25.90 -31.74 24.40
N VAL A 56 24.91 -30.82 24.34
CA VAL A 56 24.65 -29.91 25.45
C VAL A 56 24.15 -30.67 26.68
N LEU A 57 23.14 -31.54 26.52
CA LEU A 57 22.58 -32.32 27.63
C LEU A 57 23.64 -33.19 28.33
N GLY A 58 24.57 -33.78 27.57
CA GLY A 58 25.65 -34.60 28.10
C GLY A 58 26.62 -33.83 28.98
N THR A 59 26.69 -32.50 28.88
CA THR A 59 27.55 -31.66 29.71
C THR A 59 26.85 -31.15 30.99
N LEU A 60 25.51 -31.25 31.05
CA LEU A 60 24.72 -30.67 32.15
C LEU A 60 24.50 -31.63 33.30
N SER A 61 24.77 -31.17 34.52
CA SER A 61 24.33 -31.80 35.75
C SER A 61 22.78 -31.67 35.88
N LEU A 62 22.17 -32.49 36.77
CA LEU A 62 20.72 -32.39 37.03
C LEU A 62 20.32 -30.96 37.48
N LYS A 63 21.11 -30.33 38.33
CA LYS A 63 20.85 -28.95 38.75
C LYS A 63 20.82 -27.97 37.58
N GLU A 64 21.75 -28.09 36.66
CA GLU A 64 21.85 -27.24 35.47
C GLU A 64 20.71 -27.53 34.47
N ARG A 65 20.28 -28.80 34.27
CA ARG A 65 19.09 -29.17 33.48
C ARG A 65 17.85 -28.54 34.09
N ILE A 66 17.70 -28.54 35.40
CA ILE A 66 16.60 -27.86 36.10
C ILE A 66 16.70 -26.34 35.86
N GLY A 67 17.89 -25.74 35.92
CA GLY A 67 18.11 -24.32 35.63
C GLY A 67 17.59 -23.93 34.24
N GLN A 68 17.76 -24.78 33.23
CA GLN A 68 17.28 -24.53 31.84
C GLN A 68 15.76 -24.39 31.75
N LEU A 69 14.99 -24.83 32.75
CA LEU A 69 13.53 -24.69 32.76
C LEU A 69 13.04 -23.38 33.37
N PHE A 70 13.96 -22.51 33.86
CA PHE A 70 13.60 -21.23 34.44
C PHE A 70 13.80 -20.04 33.51
N ILE A 71 12.84 -19.12 33.56
CA ILE A 71 12.96 -17.77 32.98
C ILE A 71 12.92 -16.76 34.12
N TYR A 72 14.01 -16.04 34.31
CA TYR A 72 14.17 -15.07 35.40
C TYR A 72 13.97 -13.64 34.92
N THR A 73 13.39 -12.78 35.79
CA THR A 73 13.15 -11.36 35.43
C THR A 73 14.33 -10.50 35.79
N ILE A 74 14.81 -9.71 34.83
CA ILE A 74 15.86 -8.69 34.99
C ILE A 74 15.34 -7.33 34.60
N ALA A 75 15.57 -6.33 35.41
CA ALA A 75 15.30 -4.95 35.04
C ALA A 75 16.39 -4.42 34.09
N PRO A 76 16.05 -3.67 33.05
CA PRO A 76 17.05 -3.16 32.11
C PRO A 76 17.76 -1.91 32.62
N TYR A 77 18.41 -2.05 33.77
CA TYR A 77 19.22 -1.02 34.42
C TYR A 77 20.69 -1.45 34.48
N GLN A 78 21.61 -0.49 34.34
CA GLN A 78 23.06 -0.73 34.28
C GLN A 78 23.75 -0.57 35.67
N ASP A 79 22.99 -0.62 36.75
CA ASP A 79 23.53 -0.53 38.08
C ASP A 79 24.26 -1.83 38.54
N LYS A 80 25.13 -1.73 39.55
CA LYS A 80 25.95 -2.82 40.05
C LYS A 80 25.13 -4.00 40.60
N GLY A 81 24.07 -3.70 41.35
CA GLY A 81 23.24 -4.74 41.98
C GLY A 81 22.50 -5.57 40.93
N ASN A 82 21.98 -4.93 39.89
CA ASN A 82 21.31 -5.62 38.80
C ASN A 82 22.25 -6.50 37.96
N LYS A 83 23.52 -6.05 37.77
CA LYS A 83 24.54 -6.85 37.09
C LYS A 83 25.02 -8.05 37.93
N GLU A 84 25.13 -7.88 39.24
CA GLU A 84 25.44 -8.98 40.17
C GLU A 84 24.32 -10.02 40.18
N LEU A 85 23.05 -9.57 40.20
CA LEU A 85 21.89 -10.46 40.06
C LEU A 85 21.90 -11.20 38.72
N LEU A 86 22.18 -10.48 37.62
CA LEU A 86 22.28 -11.07 36.28
C LEU A 86 23.34 -12.18 36.25
N ARG A 87 24.53 -11.88 36.77
CA ARG A 87 25.62 -12.86 36.85
C ARG A 87 25.19 -14.10 37.66
N LYS A 88 24.61 -13.90 38.82
CA LYS A 88 24.18 -14.98 39.70
C LYS A 88 23.19 -15.93 39.01
N VAL A 89 22.16 -15.38 38.33
CA VAL A 89 21.15 -16.24 37.70
C VAL A 89 21.69 -16.95 36.46
N VAL A 90 22.62 -16.34 35.73
CA VAL A 90 23.22 -16.94 34.53
C VAL A 90 24.30 -17.97 34.88
N GLU A 91 25.24 -17.64 35.79
CA GLU A 91 26.39 -18.48 36.06
C GLU A 91 26.10 -19.56 37.13
N ASP A 92 25.40 -19.22 38.26
CA ASP A 92 25.18 -20.15 39.37
C ASP A 92 24.00 -21.09 39.15
N TYR A 93 22.91 -20.57 38.48
CA TYR A 93 21.71 -21.34 38.28
C TYR A 93 21.53 -21.81 36.85
N LYS A 94 22.33 -21.33 35.89
CA LYS A 94 22.25 -21.69 34.45
C LYS A 94 20.83 -21.58 33.94
N VAL A 95 20.11 -20.46 34.22
CA VAL A 95 18.71 -20.29 33.82
C VAL A 95 18.55 -20.43 32.33
N GLY A 96 17.40 -20.99 31.89
CA GLY A 96 17.09 -21.21 30.48
C GLY A 96 16.81 -19.93 29.69
N GLY A 97 16.34 -18.89 30.38
CA GLY A 97 16.05 -17.60 29.74
C GLY A 97 15.89 -16.44 30.69
N LEU A 98 15.76 -15.25 30.11
CA LEU A 98 15.52 -13.99 30.81
C LEU A 98 14.28 -13.29 30.27
N LEU A 99 13.49 -12.69 31.18
CA LEU A 99 12.43 -11.76 30.89
C LEU A 99 12.86 -10.35 31.28
N PHE A 100 12.97 -9.42 30.35
CA PHE A 100 13.24 -8.03 30.67
C PHE A 100 11.97 -7.27 31.05
N SER A 101 11.98 -6.58 32.19
CA SER A 101 10.93 -5.65 32.59
C SER A 101 11.04 -4.31 31.84
N GLY A 102 10.17 -3.34 32.11
CA GLY A 102 10.16 -2.04 31.44
C GLY A 102 11.39 -1.17 31.65
N GLY A 103 11.87 -0.50 30.59
CA GLY A 103 13.04 0.38 30.69
C GLY A 103 13.47 1.02 29.35
N LEU A 104 14.76 1.21 29.16
CA LEU A 104 15.36 1.75 27.94
C LEU A 104 15.82 0.61 27.03
N MET A 105 15.49 0.74 25.75
CA MET A 105 15.83 -0.22 24.69
C MET A 105 17.33 -0.51 24.62
N GLN A 106 18.18 0.52 24.69
CA GLN A 106 19.63 0.38 24.64
C GLN A 106 20.18 -0.44 25.83
N ASN A 107 19.63 -0.19 27.04
CA ASN A 107 20.06 -0.92 28.21
C ASN A 107 19.71 -2.40 28.15
N GLN A 108 18.51 -2.74 27.66
CA GLN A 108 18.15 -4.14 27.43
C GLN A 108 19.09 -4.81 26.43
N ALA A 109 19.37 -4.15 25.28
CA ALA A 109 20.29 -4.70 24.28
C ALA A 109 21.70 -4.95 24.82
N MET A 110 22.23 -4.03 25.64
CA MET A 110 23.53 -4.18 26.29
C MET A 110 23.55 -5.35 27.30
N LEU A 111 22.53 -5.44 28.15
CA LEU A 111 22.41 -6.54 29.14
C LEU A 111 22.15 -7.89 28.46
N THR A 112 21.39 -7.90 27.35
CA THR A 112 21.23 -9.11 26.50
C THR A 112 22.60 -9.60 26.03
N ASN A 113 23.44 -8.72 25.48
CA ASN A 113 24.78 -9.10 25.03
C ASN A 113 25.69 -9.55 26.19
N GLU A 114 25.62 -8.89 27.33
CA GLU A 114 26.36 -9.25 28.53
C GLU A 114 25.95 -10.63 29.05
N ALA A 115 24.64 -10.90 29.12
CA ALA A 115 24.10 -12.20 29.54
C ALA A 115 24.49 -13.34 28.57
N GLN A 116 24.39 -13.10 27.26
CA GLN A 116 24.73 -14.11 26.26
C GLN A 116 26.24 -14.45 26.22
N ARG A 117 27.12 -13.50 26.57
CA ARG A 117 28.55 -13.76 26.70
C ARG A 117 28.92 -14.58 27.95
N MET A 118 28.22 -14.35 29.05
CA MET A 118 28.40 -15.09 30.30
C MET A 118 27.83 -16.50 30.22
N ALA A 119 26.77 -16.71 29.45
CA ALA A 119 26.07 -17.97 29.38
C ALA A 119 26.83 -19.03 28.61
N ASP A 120 27.10 -20.19 29.23
CA ASP A 120 27.64 -21.38 28.52
C ASP A 120 26.63 -21.89 27.52
N ILE A 121 25.36 -21.96 27.94
CA ILE A 121 24.21 -22.33 27.09
C ILE A 121 23.43 -21.05 26.76
N PRO A 122 23.21 -20.76 25.47
CA PRO A 122 22.55 -19.51 25.10
C PRO A 122 21.15 -19.37 25.71
N LEU A 123 20.83 -18.16 26.14
CA LEU A 123 19.63 -17.83 26.87
C LEU A 123 18.46 -17.52 25.90
N LEU A 124 17.25 -18.00 26.22
CA LEU A 124 16.03 -17.46 25.62
C LEU A 124 15.77 -16.07 26.18
N ILE A 125 15.84 -15.04 25.37
CA ILE A 125 15.40 -13.71 25.76
C ILE A 125 13.91 -13.58 25.41
N THR A 126 13.11 -13.31 26.45
CA THR A 126 11.65 -13.24 26.35
C THR A 126 11.15 -11.84 26.62
N PHE A 127 9.98 -11.52 26.11
CA PHE A 127 9.44 -10.16 26.15
C PHE A 127 7.90 -10.15 26.17
N ASP A 128 7.29 -9.21 26.90
CA ASP A 128 5.87 -8.89 26.82
C ASP A 128 5.62 -7.78 25.81
N GLY A 129 5.40 -8.13 24.57
CA GLY A 129 5.14 -7.20 23.47
C GLY A 129 3.79 -7.37 22.81
N GLU A 130 2.70 -7.37 23.60
CA GLU A 130 1.33 -7.67 23.14
C GLU A 130 0.88 -6.71 22.03
N TRP A 131 1.21 -5.40 22.15
CA TRP A 131 1.01 -4.37 21.14
C TRP A 131 2.32 -3.66 20.77
N GLY A 132 3.40 -4.42 20.73
CA GLY A 132 4.72 -3.95 20.34
C GLY A 132 5.65 -3.64 21.49
N LEU A 133 6.89 -3.27 21.14
CA LEU A 133 7.96 -3.02 22.10
C LEU A 133 7.62 -1.87 23.06
N SER A 134 6.81 -0.91 22.64
CA SER A 134 6.40 0.25 23.44
C SER A 134 5.58 -0.11 24.68
N MET A 135 5.08 -1.33 24.77
CA MET A 135 4.46 -1.85 25.99
C MET A 135 5.43 -1.79 27.19
N ARG A 136 6.72 -2.01 26.94
CA ARG A 136 7.76 -2.10 27.98
C ARG A 136 8.92 -1.13 27.77
N LEU A 137 9.25 -0.76 26.54
CA LEU A 137 10.46 -0.01 26.20
C LEU A 137 10.16 1.39 25.68
N ARG A 138 10.76 2.39 26.33
CA ARG A 138 10.66 3.78 25.88
C ARG A 138 11.47 4.02 24.60
N GLY A 139 10.96 4.92 23.75
CA GLY A 139 11.63 5.31 22.50
C GLY A 139 11.44 4.31 21.35
N THR A 140 10.50 3.38 21.48
CA THR A 140 10.11 2.43 20.43
C THR A 140 8.79 2.83 19.78
N PRO A 141 8.50 2.36 18.54
CA PRO A 141 7.26 2.65 17.85
C PRO A 141 6.03 2.20 18.64
N VAL A 142 4.97 3.03 18.62
CA VAL A 142 3.72 2.76 19.32
C VAL A 142 2.68 2.24 18.35
N PHE A 143 2.36 0.97 18.45
CA PHE A 143 1.30 0.33 17.65
C PHE A 143 -0.08 0.48 18.31
N PRO A 144 -1.18 0.35 17.54
CA PRO A 144 -2.53 0.29 18.13
C PRO A 144 -2.64 -0.88 19.13
N LYS A 145 -3.49 -0.71 20.14
CA LYS A 145 -3.79 -1.80 21.08
C LYS A 145 -4.64 -2.88 20.40
N ASN A 146 -4.58 -4.10 20.94
CA ASN A 146 -5.25 -5.26 20.35
C ASN A 146 -6.75 -5.06 20.11
N MET A 147 -7.45 -4.35 21.01
CA MET A 147 -8.87 -4.03 20.83
C MET A 147 -9.11 -3.18 19.55
N VAL A 148 -8.20 -2.30 19.18
CA VAL A 148 -8.27 -1.55 17.92
C VAL A 148 -7.89 -2.44 16.73
N LEU A 149 -6.85 -3.27 16.88
CA LEU A 149 -6.46 -4.24 15.86
C LEU A 149 -7.58 -5.26 15.57
N GLY A 150 -8.41 -5.58 16.56
CA GLY A 150 -9.58 -6.43 16.41
C GLY A 150 -10.67 -5.87 15.49
N CYS A 151 -10.68 -4.55 15.24
CA CYS A 151 -11.62 -3.92 14.30
C CYS A 151 -11.26 -4.16 12.84
N ILE A 152 -10.02 -4.53 12.54
CA ILE A 152 -9.49 -4.70 11.18
C ILE A 152 -10.09 -5.96 10.54
N GLN A 153 -10.56 -5.87 9.30
CA GLN A 153 -11.14 -7.01 8.58
C GLN A 153 -10.10 -7.81 7.78
N ASN A 154 -9.01 -7.17 7.37
CA ASN A 154 -7.94 -7.82 6.62
C ASN A 154 -6.91 -8.49 7.55
N ASP A 155 -7.02 -9.80 7.76
CA ASP A 155 -6.10 -10.57 8.62
C ASP A 155 -4.67 -10.65 8.06
N THR A 156 -4.46 -10.41 6.75
CA THR A 156 -3.12 -10.30 6.18
C THR A 156 -2.34 -9.15 6.80
N LEU A 157 -3.01 -8.05 7.13
CA LEU A 157 -2.38 -6.91 7.78
C LEU A 157 -1.91 -7.25 9.21
N LEU A 158 -2.65 -8.13 9.90
CA LEU A 158 -2.26 -8.67 11.22
C LEU A 158 -1.05 -9.61 11.11
N TYR A 159 -0.97 -10.39 10.03
CA TYR A 159 0.21 -11.21 9.74
C TYR A 159 1.43 -10.33 9.48
N GLU A 160 1.31 -9.27 8.66
CA GLU A 160 2.39 -8.29 8.43
C GLU A 160 2.83 -7.63 9.74
N TYR A 161 1.88 -7.30 10.61
CA TYR A 161 2.16 -6.78 11.95
C TYR A 161 2.99 -7.78 12.78
N GLY A 162 2.62 -9.07 12.76
CA GLY A 162 3.40 -10.13 13.40
C GLY A 162 4.83 -10.25 12.85
N ARG A 163 4.99 -10.17 11.54
CA ARG A 163 6.31 -10.15 10.87
C ARG A 163 7.17 -8.99 11.32
N GLU A 164 6.58 -7.79 11.41
CA GLU A 164 7.29 -6.59 11.87
C GLU A 164 7.67 -6.69 13.34
N MET A 165 6.79 -7.23 14.19
CA MET A 165 7.11 -7.49 15.60
C MET A 165 8.27 -8.47 15.73
N ALA A 166 8.28 -9.56 14.94
CA ALA A 166 9.39 -10.49 14.92
C ALA A 166 10.71 -9.82 14.52
N ARG A 167 10.67 -8.96 13.48
CA ARG A 167 11.84 -8.19 13.06
C ARG A 167 12.39 -7.32 14.18
N GLN A 168 11.53 -6.56 14.86
CA GLN A 168 11.92 -5.70 15.98
C GLN A 168 12.44 -6.51 17.17
N CYS A 169 11.80 -7.62 17.51
CA CYS A 169 12.26 -8.55 18.55
C CYS A 169 13.67 -9.07 18.24
N ARG A 170 13.91 -9.52 17.02
CA ARG A 170 15.24 -10.04 16.61
C ARG A 170 16.33 -8.96 16.64
N GLU A 171 16.01 -7.71 16.28
CA GLU A 171 16.94 -6.57 16.41
C GLU A 171 17.35 -6.31 17.85
N LEU A 172 16.51 -6.68 18.83
CA LEU A 172 16.77 -6.60 20.28
C LEU A 172 17.32 -7.90 20.89
N GLY A 173 17.54 -8.95 20.08
CA GLY A 173 17.96 -10.26 20.56
C GLY A 173 16.89 -11.01 21.35
N VAL A 174 15.60 -10.72 21.09
CA VAL A 174 14.45 -11.39 21.70
C VAL A 174 14.02 -12.56 20.82
N GLN A 175 13.91 -13.76 21.39
CA GLN A 175 13.50 -14.99 20.72
C GLN A 175 12.05 -15.39 20.99
N VAL A 176 11.47 -14.94 22.13
CA VAL A 176 10.11 -15.30 22.55
C VAL A 176 9.31 -14.03 22.84
N ASN A 177 8.18 -13.86 22.18
CA ASN A 177 7.23 -12.82 22.54
C ASN A 177 6.01 -13.43 23.22
N PHE A 178 5.70 -13.02 24.44
CA PHE A 178 4.50 -13.42 25.17
C PHE A 178 3.26 -12.73 24.60
N ALA A 179 2.98 -13.02 23.35
CA ALA A 179 1.88 -12.58 22.52
C ALA A 179 1.59 -13.64 21.45
N PRO A 180 0.36 -13.71 20.94
CA PRO A 180 -0.80 -12.85 21.14
C PRO A 180 -1.61 -13.15 22.40
N VAL A 181 -2.44 -12.17 22.83
CA VAL A 181 -3.46 -12.38 23.85
C VAL A 181 -4.68 -13.05 23.18
N ALA A 182 -4.99 -14.27 23.60
CA ALA A 182 -6.08 -15.09 23.08
C ALA A 182 -7.36 -15.03 23.93
N ASP A 183 -7.36 -14.27 25.01
CA ASP A 183 -8.50 -14.06 25.88
C ASP A 183 -9.64 -13.34 25.13
N VAL A 184 -10.88 -13.84 25.25
CA VAL A 184 -12.09 -13.23 24.71
C VAL A 184 -12.71 -12.31 25.76
N ASN A 185 -12.72 -11.01 25.54
CA ASN A 185 -13.10 -10.00 26.56
C ASN A 185 -14.63 -9.80 26.61
N ILE A 186 -15.36 -10.81 27.04
CA ILE A 186 -16.83 -10.75 27.20
C ILE A 186 -17.22 -9.75 28.27
N ASN A 187 -16.47 -9.71 29.39
CA ASN A 187 -16.75 -8.82 30.49
C ASN A 187 -16.09 -7.44 30.29
N SER A 188 -16.90 -6.43 30.00
CA SER A 188 -16.44 -5.05 29.83
C SER A 188 -15.81 -4.44 31.10
N LYS A 189 -16.09 -5.02 32.29
CA LYS A 189 -15.53 -4.60 33.59
C LYS A 189 -14.24 -5.32 33.95
N ASN A 190 -13.78 -6.27 33.12
CA ASN A 190 -12.54 -7.00 33.37
C ASN A 190 -11.38 -6.05 33.63
N PRO A 191 -10.73 -6.12 34.81
CA PRO A 191 -9.69 -5.15 35.19
C PRO A 191 -8.31 -5.43 34.56
N VAL A 192 -8.11 -6.64 33.98
CA VAL A 192 -6.82 -7.13 33.53
C VAL A 192 -6.73 -7.17 32.00
N ILE A 193 -7.70 -7.79 31.34
CA ILE A 193 -7.65 -8.03 29.89
C ILE A 193 -8.09 -6.80 29.13
N ASN A 194 -9.35 -6.38 29.17
CA ASN A 194 -9.84 -5.14 28.56
C ASN A 194 -9.24 -4.89 27.15
N THR A 195 -8.55 -3.79 26.94
CA THR A 195 -7.94 -3.39 25.63
C THR A 195 -6.77 -4.27 25.18
N ARG A 196 -6.34 -5.25 25.98
CA ARG A 196 -5.32 -6.25 25.61
C ARG A 196 -5.89 -7.35 24.71
N SER A 197 -7.20 -7.65 24.79
CA SER A 197 -7.90 -8.59 23.91
C SER A 197 -8.13 -7.99 22.51
N PHE A 198 -8.28 -8.87 21.49
CA PHE A 198 -8.75 -8.50 20.15
C PHE A 198 -10.28 -8.34 20.06
N GLY A 199 -11.03 -8.52 21.15
CA GLY A 199 -12.46 -8.30 21.18
C GLY A 199 -13.25 -9.29 22.02
N GLU A 200 -14.59 -9.28 21.84
CA GLU A 200 -15.53 -10.13 22.55
C GLU A 200 -16.12 -11.28 21.70
N ASN A 201 -15.77 -11.34 20.40
CA ASN A 201 -16.19 -12.43 19.52
C ASN A 201 -15.09 -13.48 19.40
N PRO A 202 -15.32 -14.75 19.84
CA PRO A 202 -14.31 -15.81 19.86
C PRO A 202 -13.69 -16.10 18.49
N VAL A 203 -14.49 -16.04 17.41
CA VAL A 203 -14.02 -16.32 16.04
C VAL A 203 -13.09 -15.20 15.56
N ASN A 204 -13.49 -13.95 15.78
CA ASN A 204 -12.64 -12.81 15.43
C ASN A 204 -11.31 -12.85 16.20
N VAL A 205 -11.36 -13.09 17.53
CA VAL A 205 -10.17 -13.23 18.36
C VAL A 205 -9.26 -14.34 17.83
N ALA A 206 -9.82 -15.52 17.51
CA ALA A 206 -9.04 -16.65 16.97
C ALA A 206 -8.32 -16.29 15.66
N ASN A 207 -9.01 -15.63 14.73
CA ASN A 207 -8.41 -15.22 13.45
C ASN A 207 -7.23 -14.25 13.65
N LYS A 208 -7.39 -13.23 14.52
CA LYS A 208 -6.33 -12.27 14.84
C LYS A 208 -5.15 -12.95 15.53
N VAL A 209 -5.41 -13.83 16.49
CA VAL A 209 -4.41 -14.64 17.20
C VAL A 209 -3.57 -15.46 16.21
N ILE A 210 -4.22 -16.19 15.30
CA ILE A 210 -3.53 -17.02 14.31
C ILE A 210 -2.69 -16.17 13.36
N ALA A 211 -3.24 -15.08 12.83
CA ALA A 211 -2.53 -14.22 11.90
C ALA A 211 -1.28 -13.59 12.56
N TYR A 212 -1.42 -13.06 13.77
CA TYR A 212 -0.32 -12.47 14.52
C TYR A 212 0.74 -13.51 14.91
N ALA A 213 0.33 -14.67 15.44
CA ALA A 213 1.24 -15.74 15.83
C ALA A 213 2.05 -16.26 14.64
N ARG A 214 1.39 -16.52 13.48
CA ARG A 214 2.08 -16.93 12.25
C ARG A 214 3.09 -15.88 11.79
N GLY A 215 2.73 -14.61 11.82
CA GLY A 215 3.66 -13.53 11.48
C GLY A 215 4.89 -13.52 12.36
N LEU A 216 4.75 -13.72 13.68
CA LEU A 216 5.86 -13.83 14.62
C LEU A 216 6.76 -15.02 14.28
N GLU A 217 6.19 -16.22 14.12
CA GLU A 217 6.94 -17.47 13.93
C GLU A 217 7.62 -17.54 12.56
N ASP A 218 6.95 -17.13 11.48
CA ASP A 218 7.57 -16.97 10.16
C ASP A 218 8.68 -15.89 10.16
N GLY A 219 8.62 -14.96 11.12
CA GLY A 219 9.69 -13.99 11.40
C GLY A 219 10.82 -14.54 12.25
N GLY A 220 10.75 -15.79 12.73
CA GLY A 220 11.79 -16.43 13.56
C GLY A 220 11.72 -16.04 15.04
N VAL A 221 10.55 -15.71 15.56
CA VAL A 221 10.29 -15.43 16.98
C VAL A 221 9.13 -16.30 17.45
N LEU A 222 9.33 -17.02 18.55
CA LEU A 222 8.31 -17.88 19.15
C LEU A 222 7.14 -17.03 19.67
N SER A 223 5.94 -17.32 19.18
CA SER A 223 4.71 -16.77 19.70
C SER A 223 4.23 -17.54 20.92
N VAL A 224 3.62 -16.87 21.91
CA VAL A 224 3.06 -17.52 23.09
C VAL A 224 1.65 -16.99 23.34
N SER A 225 0.64 -17.78 22.94
CA SER A 225 -0.78 -17.43 23.13
C SER A 225 -1.16 -17.51 24.61
N LYS A 226 -1.88 -16.49 25.14
CA LYS A 226 -2.16 -16.36 26.56
C LYS A 226 -3.53 -15.74 26.84
N HIS A 227 -4.16 -15.99 27.98
CA HIS A 227 -3.75 -16.77 29.16
C HIS A 227 -4.65 -18.00 29.27
N PHE A 228 -4.16 -19.17 28.89
CA PHE A 228 -4.95 -20.43 28.90
C PHE A 228 -5.48 -20.74 30.30
N PRO A 229 -6.74 -21.20 30.48
CA PRO A 229 -7.75 -21.53 29.47
C PRO A 229 -8.62 -20.33 29.01
N GLY A 230 -8.34 -19.08 29.44
CA GLY A 230 -9.03 -17.85 29.03
C GLY A 230 -9.35 -16.96 30.24
N HIS A 231 -8.88 -15.72 30.24
CA HIS A 231 -9.01 -14.77 31.36
C HIS A 231 -10.00 -13.62 31.06
N GLY A 232 -10.71 -13.70 29.90
CA GLY A 232 -11.47 -12.54 29.39
C GLY A 232 -12.79 -12.26 30.10
N ASP A 233 -13.35 -13.21 30.83
CA ASP A 233 -14.64 -13.08 31.54
C ASP A 233 -14.45 -13.23 33.07
N THR A 234 -13.57 -12.42 33.65
CA THR A 234 -13.31 -12.37 35.10
C THR A 234 -13.49 -10.95 35.63
N ASP A 235 -13.93 -10.84 36.89
CA ASP A 235 -14.13 -9.56 37.61
C ASP A 235 -12.96 -9.20 38.52
N VAL A 236 -12.03 -10.12 38.73
CA VAL A 236 -10.96 -10.02 39.73
C VAL A 236 -9.60 -9.96 39.03
N ASP A 237 -8.74 -9.09 39.57
CA ASP A 237 -7.35 -8.94 39.12
C ASP A 237 -6.48 -10.10 39.66
N SER A 238 -5.97 -10.95 38.76
CA SER A 238 -5.09 -12.08 39.10
C SER A 238 -3.77 -11.67 39.75
N HIS A 239 -3.37 -10.42 39.66
CA HIS A 239 -2.24 -9.87 40.41
C HIS A 239 -2.56 -9.66 41.90
N LYS A 240 -3.85 -9.63 42.28
CA LYS A 240 -4.31 -9.38 43.65
C LYS A 240 -4.88 -10.62 44.35
N SER A 241 -5.60 -11.44 43.59
CA SER A 241 -6.23 -12.68 44.11
C SER A 241 -6.49 -13.65 42.95
N LEU A 242 -6.92 -14.89 43.27
CA LEU A 242 -7.23 -15.92 42.26
C LEU A 242 -8.62 -15.67 41.67
N PRO A 243 -8.75 -15.32 40.35
CA PRO A 243 -10.06 -15.21 39.70
C PRO A 243 -10.69 -16.58 39.47
N VAL A 244 -12.03 -16.66 39.54
CA VAL A 244 -12.80 -17.86 39.30
C VAL A 244 -13.57 -17.75 37.98
N LEU A 245 -13.59 -18.83 37.19
CA LEU A 245 -14.42 -19.01 36.00
C LEU A 245 -15.52 -20.06 36.29
N PRO A 246 -16.66 -19.64 36.80
CA PRO A 246 -17.71 -20.56 37.27
C PRO A 246 -18.63 -21.06 36.13
N PHE A 247 -18.06 -21.27 34.95
CA PHE A 247 -18.84 -21.64 33.76
C PHE A 247 -18.84 -23.15 33.51
N THR A 248 -19.88 -23.63 32.78
CA THR A 248 -19.94 -25.01 32.31
C THR A 248 -18.89 -25.32 31.27
N ARG A 249 -18.59 -26.57 31.04
CA ARG A 249 -17.65 -27.05 30.04
C ARG A 249 -18.02 -26.52 28.63
N GLU A 250 -19.28 -26.61 28.24
CA GLU A 250 -19.80 -26.23 26.93
C GLU A 250 -19.60 -24.72 26.69
N ARG A 251 -19.82 -23.90 27.74
CA ARG A 251 -19.59 -22.47 27.67
C ARG A 251 -18.08 -22.16 27.48
N LEU A 252 -17.22 -22.80 28.25
CA LEU A 252 -15.77 -22.64 28.13
C LEU A 252 -15.26 -23.11 26.78
N ASP A 253 -15.76 -24.21 26.23
CA ASP A 253 -15.40 -24.72 24.89
C ASP A 253 -15.80 -23.77 23.76
N SER A 254 -16.95 -23.11 23.88
CA SER A 254 -17.47 -22.22 22.84
C SER A 254 -16.87 -20.81 22.84
N VAL A 255 -16.33 -20.36 23.95
CA VAL A 255 -15.81 -19.00 24.13
C VAL A 255 -14.34 -19.00 24.53
N GLU A 256 -14.03 -19.35 25.75
CA GLU A 256 -12.68 -19.19 26.34
C GLU A 256 -11.64 -20.07 25.61
N LEU A 257 -11.94 -21.33 25.39
CA LEU A 257 -11.06 -22.30 24.75
C LEU A 257 -11.03 -22.20 23.22
N TYR A 258 -12.03 -21.57 22.60
CA TYR A 258 -12.17 -21.54 21.16
C TYR A 258 -10.93 -20.95 20.45
N PRO A 259 -10.39 -19.77 20.84
CA PRO A 259 -9.18 -19.22 20.22
C PRO A 259 -7.95 -20.11 20.42
N PHE A 260 -7.79 -20.70 21.61
CA PHE A 260 -6.66 -21.60 21.89
C PHE A 260 -6.72 -22.89 21.07
N ARG A 261 -7.90 -23.48 20.94
CA ARG A 261 -8.12 -24.66 20.08
C ARG A 261 -7.73 -24.37 18.63
N LYS A 262 -8.15 -23.20 18.12
CA LYS A 262 -7.82 -22.77 16.76
C LYS A 262 -6.33 -22.46 16.59
N ALA A 263 -5.69 -21.86 17.59
CA ALA A 263 -4.26 -21.60 17.61
C ALA A 263 -3.44 -22.91 17.59
N VAL A 264 -3.83 -23.91 18.42
CA VAL A 264 -3.22 -25.25 18.40
C VAL A 264 -3.34 -25.91 17.03
N GLN A 265 -4.56 -25.90 16.45
CA GLN A 265 -4.79 -26.42 15.10
C GLN A 265 -3.97 -25.70 14.01
N ALA A 266 -3.64 -24.43 14.22
CA ALA A 266 -2.81 -23.65 13.35
C ALA A 266 -1.29 -23.90 13.54
N GLY A 267 -0.90 -24.69 14.56
CA GLY A 267 0.48 -25.07 14.82
C GLY A 267 1.32 -24.01 15.54
N VAL A 268 0.73 -23.21 16.44
CA VAL A 268 1.47 -22.24 17.27
C VAL A 268 2.48 -22.93 18.18
N GLY A 269 3.63 -22.27 18.40
CA GLY A 269 4.76 -22.85 19.10
C GLY A 269 4.71 -22.72 20.63
N GLY A 270 3.93 -21.80 21.22
CA GLY A 270 3.88 -21.56 22.66
C GLY A 270 2.50 -21.25 23.20
N ILE A 271 2.19 -21.73 24.42
CA ILE A 271 0.99 -21.36 25.19
C ILE A 271 1.42 -21.05 26.64
N MET A 272 0.88 -19.96 27.20
CA MET A 272 1.05 -19.58 28.60
C MET A 272 -0.25 -19.87 29.37
N VAL A 273 -0.13 -20.62 30.47
CA VAL A 273 -1.26 -20.96 31.37
C VAL A 273 -1.36 -19.92 32.48
N GLY A 274 -2.53 -19.27 32.55
CA GLY A 274 -2.84 -18.24 33.54
C GLY A 274 -3.13 -18.81 34.92
N HIS A 275 -3.29 -17.93 35.92
CA HIS A 275 -3.65 -18.29 37.29
C HIS A 275 -5.15 -18.08 37.50
N LEU A 276 -5.94 -19.10 37.19
CA LEU A 276 -7.41 -19.08 37.24
C LEU A 276 -7.95 -20.31 38.00
N GLU A 277 -8.98 -20.16 38.80
CA GLU A 277 -9.76 -21.29 39.30
C GLU A 277 -10.86 -21.63 38.30
N VAL A 278 -10.87 -22.86 37.80
CA VAL A 278 -11.79 -23.33 36.77
C VAL A 278 -12.48 -24.63 37.23
N PRO A 279 -13.59 -24.54 37.99
CA PRO A 279 -14.25 -25.72 38.61
C PRO A 279 -14.71 -26.78 37.60
N ALA A 280 -14.98 -26.43 36.35
CA ALA A 280 -15.37 -27.37 35.31
C ALA A 280 -14.22 -28.33 34.88
N PHE A 281 -12.96 -27.99 35.15
CA PHE A 281 -11.79 -28.80 34.81
C PHE A 281 -11.04 -29.29 36.08
N GLU A 282 -11.13 -28.54 37.18
CA GLU A 282 -10.42 -28.82 38.43
C GLU A 282 -11.38 -28.74 39.61
N ALA A 283 -11.60 -29.88 40.25
CA ALA A 283 -12.54 -30.00 41.40
C ALA A 283 -11.95 -29.43 42.70
N GLN A 284 -10.63 -29.37 42.81
CA GLN A 284 -9.97 -28.86 44.00
C GLN A 284 -10.08 -27.31 44.05
N ARG A 285 -10.91 -26.82 44.97
CA ARG A 285 -11.10 -25.39 45.17
C ARG A 285 -9.81 -24.69 45.55
N GLY A 286 -9.59 -23.51 44.96
CA GLY A 286 -8.41 -22.67 45.19
C GLY A 286 -7.14 -23.18 44.50
N LEU A 287 -7.19 -24.28 43.72
CA LEU A 287 -6.04 -24.71 42.93
C LEU A 287 -6.05 -23.95 41.56
N PRO A 288 -4.99 -23.14 41.31
CA PRO A 288 -4.91 -22.43 40.03
C PRO A 288 -4.71 -23.38 38.84
N SER A 289 -5.28 -23.07 37.70
CA SER A 289 -5.09 -23.79 36.43
C SER A 289 -3.64 -24.05 36.07
N SER A 290 -2.76 -23.10 36.36
CA SER A 290 -1.31 -23.26 36.16
C SER A 290 -0.64 -24.30 37.07
N LEU A 291 -1.29 -24.75 38.14
CA LEU A 291 -0.79 -25.80 39.03
C LEU A 291 -1.61 -27.07 38.92
N SER A 292 -2.68 -27.08 38.09
CA SER A 292 -3.59 -28.21 37.88
C SER A 292 -3.10 -29.14 36.76
N ARG A 293 -2.85 -30.40 37.06
CA ARG A 293 -2.54 -31.42 36.03
C ARG A 293 -3.71 -31.60 35.07
N ASN A 294 -4.94 -31.55 35.56
CA ASN A 294 -6.15 -31.68 34.77
C ASN A 294 -6.22 -30.60 33.68
N VAL A 295 -5.79 -29.38 33.97
CA VAL A 295 -5.80 -28.24 32.99
C VAL A 295 -4.59 -28.28 32.08
N VAL A 296 -3.37 -28.45 32.61
CA VAL A 296 -2.16 -28.37 31.83
C VAL A 296 -1.90 -29.63 31.02
N TYR A 297 -1.95 -30.79 31.64
CA TYR A 297 -1.64 -32.01 30.94
C TYR A 297 -2.87 -32.61 30.26
N ASP A 298 -3.97 -32.86 31.04
CA ASP A 298 -5.11 -33.59 30.47
C ASP A 298 -5.89 -32.77 29.47
N LEU A 299 -6.18 -31.47 29.73
CA LEU A 299 -6.90 -30.62 28.79
C LEU A 299 -5.98 -30.11 27.67
N LEU A 300 -4.90 -29.35 28.00
CA LEU A 300 -4.10 -28.69 26.98
C LEU A 300 -3.25 -29.69 26.16
N THR A 301 -2.48 -30.55 26.84
CA THR A 301 -1.52 -31.44 26.14
C THR A 301 -2.20 -32.66 25.53
N ARG A 302 -3.12 -33.33 26.27
CA ARG A 302 -3.71 -34.59 25.82
C ARG A 302 -4.97 -34.40 24.99
N GLU A 303 -5.93 -33.56 25.43
CA GLU A 303 -7.19 -33.39 24.74
C GLU A 303 -7.04 -32.43 23.54
N LEU A 304 -6.48 -31.22 23.73
CA LEU A 304 -6.27 -30.27 22.66
C LEU A 304 -5.05 -30.63 21.77
N GLN A 305 -4.28 -31.67 22.14
CA GLN A 305 -3.11 -32.16 21.37
C GLN A 305 -2.00 -31.12 21.18
N PHE A 306 -1.84 -30.17 22.11
CA PHE A 306 -0.78 -29.18 22.03
C PHE A 306 0.60 -29.80 22.21
N ARG A 307 1.54 -29.53 21.27
CA ARG A 307 2.91 -30.08 21.26
C ARG A 307 3.99 -29.03 21.49
N GLY A 308 3.61 -27.75 21.52
CA GLY A 308 4.55 -26.63 21.71
C GLY A 308 5.03 -26.47 23.17
N LEU A 309 5.78 -25.39 23.42
CA LEU A 309 6.25 -25.07 24.77
C LEU A 309 5.10 -24.54 25.65
N VAL A 310 4.99 -25.12 26.84
CA VAL A 310 4.00 -24.71 27.86
C VAL A 310 4.70 -23.85 28.92
N PHE A 311 4.26 -22.60 29.02
CA PHE A 311 4.80 -21.60 29.97
C PHE A 311 3.84 -21.41 31.14
N THR A 312 4.35 -21.21 32.35
CA THR A 312 3.54 -20.64 33.44
C THR A 312 3.35 -19.15 33.20
N ASP A 313 2.28 -18.54 33.71
CA ASP A 313 2.27 -17.13 34.04
C ASP A 313 3.23 -16.85 35.20
N ALA A 314 3.48 -15.59 35.54
CA ALA A 314 4.49 -15.20 36.53
C ALA A 314 4.21 -15.76 37.94
N LEU A 315 5.00 -16.72 38.42
CA LEU A 315 4.81 -17.41 39.69
C LEU A 315 4.98 -16.50 40.92
N ALA A 316 5.50 -15.29 40.74
CA ALA A 316 5.57 -14.28 41.80
C ALA A 316 4.22 -13.58 42.06
N MET A 317 3.19 -13.78 41.23
CA MET A 317 1.87 -13.16 41.39
C MET A 317 1.14 -13.63 42.66
N LYS A 318 0.31 -12.73 43.24
CA LYS A 318 -0.44 -13.03 44.49
C LYS A 318 -1.50 -14.12 44.30
N GLY A 319 -2.03 -14.30 43.08
CA GLY A 319 -3.03 -15.34 42.76
C GLY A 319 -2.58 -16.75 43.10
N VAL A 320 -1.25 -17.02 43.13
CA VAL A 320 -0.70 -18.35 43.50
C VAL A 320 0.05 -18.31 44.85
N SER A 321 0.04 -17.19 45.58
CA SER A 321 0.88 -16.95 46.75
C SER A 321 0.59 -17.87 47.97
N LYS A 322 -0.54 -18.54 48.00
CA LYS A 322 -0.95 -19.44 49.08
C LYS A 322 -0.32 -20.84 48.95
N HIS A 323 0.31 -21.17 47.85
CA HIS A 323 0.91 -22.46 47.57
C HIS A 323 2.43 -22.41 47.74
N GLU A 324 3.01 -23.48 48.28
CA GLU A 324 4.43 -23.71 48.39
C GLU A 324 4.98 -24.55 47.23
N SER A 325 6.29 -24.45 47.01
CA SER A 325 6.99 -25.20 45.95
C SER A 325 6.32 -25.04 44.57
N LEU A 326 6.04 -23.78 44.22
CA LEU A 326 5.25 -23.45 42.99
C LEU A 326 5.84 -24.01 41.70
N CYS A 327 7.16 -23.95 41.59
CA CYS A 327 7.87 -24.43 40.41
C CYS A 327 7.80 -25.97 40.30
N LEU A 328 7.94 -26.69 41.39
CA LEU A 328 7.78 -28.15 41.41
C LEU A 328 6.34 -28.55 40.99
N LYS A 329 5.31 -27.92 41.59
CA LYS A 329 3.93 -28.21 41.26
C LYS A 329 3.60 -27.90 39.80
N ALA A 330 4.11 -26.81 39.26
CA ALA A 330 3.94 -26.47 37.86
C ALA A 330 4.61 -27.50 36.92
N LEU A 331 5.82 -27.98 37.25
CA LEU A 331 6.47 -29.06 36.47
C LEU A 331 5.66 -30.36 36.52
N GLN A 332 5.14 -30.74 37.68
CA GLN A 332 4.27 -31.91 37.87
C GLN A 332 2.94 -31.75 37.11
N ALA A 333 2.42 -30.51 37.00
CA ALA A 333 1.22 -30.23 36.21
C ALA A 333 1.46 -30.38 34.70
N GLY A 334 2.73 -30.24 34.22
CA GLY A 334 3.05 -30.43 32.79
C GLY A 334 3.81 -29.30 32.11
N HIS A 335 4.10 -28.19 32.77
CA HIS A 335 4.83 -27.05 32.18
C HIS A 335 6.24 -27.42 31.76
N ASP A 336 6.73 -26.75 30.72
CA ASP A 336 8.10 -26.84 30.20
C ASP A 336 8.99 -25.70 30.70
N LEU A 337 8.42 -24.50 30.89
CA LEU A 337 9.14 -23.29 31.30
C LEU A 337 8.40 -22.55 32.43
N LEU A 338 9.17 -22.19 33.46
CA LEU A 338 8.72 -21.60 34.73
C LEU A 338 9.10 -20.11 34.78
N LEU A 339 8.08 -19.24 34.76
CA LEU A 339 8.32 -17.80 34.69
C LEU A 339 8.38 -17.15 36.09
N VAL A 340 9.37 -16.28 36.31
CA VAL A 340 9.45 -15.36 37.45
C VAL A 340 9.31 -16.09 38.80
N PRO A 341 10.21 -17.02 39.13
CA PRO A 341 10.19 -17.64 40.44
C PRO A 341 10.42 -16.61 41.53
N ARG A 342 9.77 -16.80 42.72
CA ARG A 342 9.97 -15.85 43.83
C ARG A 342 11.37 -15.93 44.43
N ARG A 343 11.87 -17.17 44.63
CA ARG A 343 13.17 -17.43 45.24
C ARG A 343 13.80 -18.62 44.50
N ILE A 344 14.61 -18.31 43.54
CA ILE A 344 15.14 -19.32 42.62
C ILE A 344 15.89 -20.45 43.33
N LYS A 345 16.66 -20.11 44.42
CA LYS A 345 17.42 -21.13 45.20
C LYS A 345 16.47 -22.15 45.79
N GLU A 346 15.47 -21.66 46.52
CA GLU A 346 14.51 -22.53 47.23
C GLU A 346 13.71 -23.41 46.27
N GLU A 347 13.30 -22.86 45.12
CA GLU A 347 12.56 -23.61 44.08
C GLU A 347 13.45 -24.67 43.39
N VAL A 348 14.72 -24.36 43.09
CA VAL A 348 15.66 -25.36 42.54
C VAL A 348 15.94 -26.45 43.56
N ASP A 349 16.15 -26.10 44.86
CA ASP A 349 16.39 -27.06 45.91
C ASP A 349 15.20 -27.98 46.14
N ALA A 350 13.95 -27.46 46.03
CA ALA A 350 12.71 -28.24 46.13
C ALA A 350 12.59 -29.27 44.99
N ILE A 351 12.92 -28.86 43.74
CA ILE A 351 12.89 -29.77 42.59
C ILE A 351 13.96 -30.87 42.71
N LEU A 352 15.17 -30.51 43.16
CA LEU A 352 16.24 -31.48 43.41
C LEU A 352 15.83 -32.50 44.49
N ALA A 353 15.22 -32.04 45.59
CA ALA A 353 14.70 -32.91 46.61
C ALA A 353 13.62 -33.85 46.11
N ALA A 354 12.67 -33.33 45.32
CA ALA A 354 11.61 -34.13 44.71
C ALA A 354 12.17 -35.22 43.76
N VAL A 355 13.21 -34.94 43.00
CA VAL A 355 13.87 -35.97 42.17
C VAL A 355 14.53 -37.02 43.05
N LYS A 356 15.24 -36.60 44.08
CA LYS A 356 15.88 -37.50 45.04
C LYS A 356 14.88 -38.46 45.74
N HIS A 357 13.67 -37.96 46.04
CA HIS A 357 12.62 -38.74 46.71
C HIS A 357 11.72 -39.52 45.75
N GLY A 358 11.94 -39.42 44.42
CA GLY A 358 11.15 -40.10 43.39
C GLY A 358 9.80 -39.47 43.07
N GLU A 359 9.52 -38.26 43.59
CA GLU A 359 8.26 -37.51 43.28
C GLU A 359 8.28 -36.91 41.87
N LEU A 360 9.47 -36.72 41.26
CA LEU A 360 9.73 -36.35 39.91
C LEU A 360 10.89 -37.20 39.39
N THR A 361 10.83 -37.71 38.17
CA THR A 361 11.93 -38.48 37.59
C THR A 361 12.98 -37.58 36.94
N GLU A 362 14.26 -37.95 37.01
CA GLU A 362 15.34 -37.25 36.31
C GLU A 362 15.08 -37.24 34.80
N GLN A 363 14.53 -38.35 34.24
CA GLN A 363 14.15 -38.46 32.86
C GLN A 363 13.10 -37.41 32.48
N ALA A 364 12.09 -37.12 33.30
CA ALA A 364 11.09 -36.08 33.03
C ALA A 364 11.71 -34.67 32.99
N VAL A 365 12.71 -34.39 33.81
CA VAL A 365 13.49 -33.13 33.76
C VAL A 365 14.31 -33.08 32.46
N GLU A 366 14.96 -34.18 32.09
CA GLU A 366 15.75 -34.24 30.85
C GLU A 366 14.89 -34.06 29.61
N GLU A 367 13.72 -34.68 29.52
CA GLU A 367 12.80 -34.56 28.38
C GLU A 367 12.34 -33.11 28.19
N LYS A 368 12.01 -32.41 29.27
CA LYS A 368 11.65 -30.98 29.24
C LYS A 368 12.86 -30.10 28.84
N CYS A 369 14.03 -30.37 29.40
CA CYS A 369 15.26 -29.67 29.03
C CYS A 369 15.59 -29.90 27.56
N ARG A 370 15.50 -31.13 27.05
CA ARG A 370 15.68 -31.48 25.64
C ARG A 370 14.74 -30.68 24.74
N LYS A 371 13.46 -30.58 25.12
CA LYS A 371 12.46 -29.80 24.40
C LYS A 371 12.86 -28.31 24.34
N VAL A 372 13.25 -27.71 25.45
CA VAL A 372 13.70 -26.31 25.52
C VAL A 372 14.93 -26.09 24.63
N LEU A 373 15.92 -27.00 24.68
CA LEU A 373 17.13 -26.92 23.83
C LEU A 373 16.80 -27.04 22.34
N THR A 374 15.84 -27.90 21.96
CA THR A 374 15.36 -28.01 20.56
C THR A 374 14.81 -26.67 20.06
N TYR A 375 14.01 -25.97 20.89
CA TYR A 375 13.52 -24.64 20.56
C TYR A 375 14.64 -23.59 20.49
N LYS A 376 15.63 -23.65 21.37
CA LYS A 376 16.83 -22.78 21.30
C LYS A 376 17.56 -22.96 19.96
N TYR A 377 17.71 -24.20 19.50
CA TYR A 377 18.32 -24.51 18.20
C TYR A 377 17.47 -23.95 17.04
N ALA A 378 16.17 -24.22 17.03
CA ALA A 378 15.25 -23.74 16.02
C ALA A 378 15.25 -22.21 15.90
N LEU A 379 15.42 -21.51 17.01
CA LEU A 379 15.53 -20.04 17.09
C LEU A 379 16.94 -19.51 16.77
N GLY A 380 17.88 -20.40 16.36
CA GLY A 380 19.23 -20.03 15.94
C GLY A 380 20.19 -19.69 17.06
N LEU A 381 19.84 -19.99 18.32
CA LEU A 381 20.66 -19.67 19.50
C LEU A 381 21.95 -20.52 19.59
N ASN A 382 21.98 -21.67 18.92
CA ASN A 382 23.21 -22.47 18.78
C ASN A 382 24.40 -21.69 18.18
N LYS A 383 24.11 -20.56 17.47
CA LYS A 383 25.10 -19.65 16.88
C LYS A 383 25.53 -18.52 17.81
N LYS A 384 24.98 -18.44 19.03
CA LYS A 384 25.20 -17.37 20.03
C LYS A 384 25.12 -15.95 19.42
N PRO A 385 24.02 -15.54 18.77
CA PRO A 385 23.94 -14.25 18.12
C PRO A 385 23.94 -13.12 19.15
N LEU A 386 24.68 -12.02 18.85
CA LEU A 386 24.71 -10.82 19.67
C LEU A 386 23.95 -9.68 18.97
N VAL A 387 23.36 -8.80 19.78
CA VAL A 387 22.69 -7.59 19.30
C VAL A 387 23.72 -6.57 18.82
N ARG A 388 23.54 -6.06 17.60
CA ARG A 388 24.32 -4.94 17.10
C ARG A 388 23.80 -3.64 17.71
N LEU A 389 24.57 -3.00 18.59
CA LEU A 389 24.13 -1.79 19.32
C LEU A 389 24.09 -0.53 18.45
N SER A 390 25.05 -0.37 17.50
CA SER A 390 25.12 0.81 16.63
C SER A 390 23.87 0.92 15.74
N GLY A 391 23.22 2.08 15.73
CA GLY A 391 22.04 2.35 14.90
C GLY A 391 20.78 1.56 15.27
N LEU A 392 20.69 0.98 16.46
CA LEU A 392 19.56 0.14 16.89
C LEU A 392 18.22 0.87 16.79
N GLY A 393 18.13 2.12 17.24
CA GLY A 393 16.90 2.91 17.19
C GLY A 393 16.37 3.12 15.75
N THR A 394 17.25 3.36 14.80
CA THR A 394 16.90 3.53 13.39
C THR A 394 16.41 2.21 12.78
N ARG A 395 17.05 1.09 13.12
CA ARG A 395 16.63 -0.24 12.64
C ARG A 395 15.31 -0.70 13.26
N ILE A 396 14.98 -0.27 14.47
CA ILE A 396 13.68 -0.54 15.09
C ILE A 396 12.59 0.34 14.48
N ASN A 397 12.83 1.65 14.33
CA ASN A 397 11.85 2.61 13.82
C ASN A 397 12.08 2.96 12.34
N THR A 398 11.83 2.00 11.46
CA THR A 398 12.00 2.16 10.01
C THR A 398 10.85 2.96 9.36
N PRO A 399 11.01 3.44 8.13
CA PRO A 399 9.89 3.99 7.34
C PRO A 399 8.75 2.97 7.18
N TYR A 400 9.05 1.70 6.94
CA TYR A 400 8.07 0.62 6.86
C TYR A 400 7.28 0.46 8.17
N THR A 401 7.96 0.51 9.33
CA THR A 401 7.29 0.44 10.65
C THR A 401 6.26 1.56 10.81
N ARG A 402 6.63 2.80 10.46
CA ARG A 402 5.72 3.96 10.55
C ARG A 402 4.53 3.82 9.61
N ASP A 403 4.78 3.34 8.40
CA ASP A 403 3.72 3.08 7.43
C ASP A 403 2.77 1.98 7.90
N LEU A 404 3.30 0.87 8.41
CA LEU A 404 2.46 -0.22 8.95
C LEU A 404 1.57 0.28 10.10
N ILE A 405 2.12 1.08 11.04
CA ILE A 405 1.34 1.70 12.12
C ILE A 405 0.21 2.55 11.54
N ARG A 406 0.48 3.33 10.49
CA ARG A 406 -0.52 4.14 9.80
C ARG A 406 -1.60 3.25 9.19
N ARG A 407 -1.24 2.23 8.40
CA ARG A 407 -2.18 1.28 7.76
C ARG A 407 -3.07 0.56 8.80
N LEU A 408 -2.50 0.11 9.91
CA LEU A 408 -3.24 -0.53 11.00
C LEU A 408 -4.29 0.42 11.61
N ASN A 409 -3.93 1.67 11.86
CA ASN A 409 -4.87 2.65 12.38
C ASN A 409 -6.00 2.96 11.37
N LEU A 410 -5.67 3.08 10.09
CA LEU A 410 -6.64 3.37 9.03
C LEU A 410 -7.62 2.22 8.81
N ALA A 411 -7.12 0.99 8.75
CA ALA A 411 -7.95 -0.21 8.58
C ALA A 411 -8.90 -0.48 9.77
N ALA A 412 -8.63 0.14 10.93
CA ALA A 412 -9.48 0.04 12.11
C ALA A 412 -10.63 1.07 12.12
N VAL A 413 -10.60 2.10 11.26
CA VAL A 413 -11.65 3.14 11.23
C VAL A 413 -13.00 2.50 10.95
N THR A 414 -13.95 2.74 11.84
CA THR A 414 -15.27 2.12 11.81
C THR A 414 -16.36 3.18 11.63
N VAL A 415 -17.22 2.99 10.64
CA VAL A 415 -18.42 3.83 10.44
C VAL A 415 -19.62 3.12 11.04
N LEU A 416 -20.32 3.79 11.93
CA LEU A 416 -21.48 3.27 12.67
C LEU A 416 -22.75 4.07 12.33
N GLY A 417 -23.90 3.44 12.32
CA GLY A 417 -25.15 4.06 11.91
C GLY A 417 -25.22 4.19 10.38
N ASN A 418 -25.48 5.40 9.89
CA ASN A 418 -25.61 5.71 8.45
C ASN A 418 -26.85 5.07 7.77
N ALA A 419 -27.89 4.79 8.54
CA ALA A 419 -29.13 4.22 7.99
C ALA A 419 -29.80 5.16 6.97
N THR A 420 -29.70 6.47 7.18
CA THR A 420 -30.18 7.53 6.28
C THR A 420 -29.28 7.78 5.08
N LYS A 421 -28.15 7.06 4.98
CA LYS A 421 -27.12 7.25 3.94
C LYS A 421 -26.58 8.68 3.87
N VAL A 422 -26.43 9.34 5.02
CA VAL A 422 -25.82 10.68 5.12
C VAL A 422 -24.35 10.68 4.66
N LEU A 423 -23.66 9.56 4.84
CA LEU A 423 -22.31 9.34 4.30
C LEU A 423 -22.37 8.46 3.04
N PRO A 424 -21.62 8.79 1.98
CA PRO A 424 -20.70 9.93 1.90
C PRO A 424 -21.40 11.28 1.88
N LEU A 425 -20.72 12.32 2.38
CA LEU A 425 -21.22 13.69 2.37
C LEU A 425 -21.32 14.23 0.94
N ASP A 426 -22.39 14.97 0.66
CA ASP A 426 -22.56 15.65 -0.63
C ASP A 426 -21.56 16.83 -0.74
N PRO A 427 -20.61 16.81 -1.70
CA PRO A 427 -19.64 17.89 -1.89
C PRO A 427 -20.27 19.21 -2.38
N ALA A 428 -21.53 19.20 -2.83
CA ALA A 428 -22.27 20.42 -3.19
C ALA A 428 -22.66 21.26 -1.94
N ILE A 429 -22.74 20.63 -0.77
CA ILE A 429 -23.01 21.34 0.49
C ILE A 429 -21.70 21.94 1.01
N LYS A 430 -21.49 23.23 0.74
CA LYS A 430 -20.24 23.92 1.13
C LYS A 430 -20.25 24.45 2.57
N ASP A 431 -21.42 24.80 3.11
CA ASP A 431 -21.57 25.37 4.47
C ASP A 431 -21.70 24.25 5.50
N VAL A 432 -20.58 23.89 6.09
CA VAL A 432 -20.47 22.82 7.09
C VAL A 432 -19.96 23.40 8.41
N ALA A 433 -20.76 23.26 9.48
CA ALA A 433 -20.31 23.60 10.83
C ALA A 433 -19.46 22.45 11.41
N VAL A 434 -18.32 22.78 11.97
CA VAL A 434 -17.46 21.84 12.74
C VAL A 434 -17.50 22.24 14.20
N LEU A 435 -18.20 21.45 15.02
CA LEU A 435 -18.22 21.63 16.48
C LEU A 435 -17.10 20.84 17.12
N ASN A 436 -16.09 21.55 17.58
CA ASN A 436 -14.92 20.94 18.22
C ASN A 436 -15.16 20.67 19.71
N VAL A 437 -15.04 19.39 20.13
CA VAL A 437 -15.12 18.93 21.53
C VAL A 437 -13.73 18.48 21.96
N GLY A 438 -12.94 19.43 22.45
CA GLY A 438 -11.55 19.24 22.84
C GLY A 438 -10.67 20.42 22.41
N GLU A 439 -9.38 20.21 22.28
CA GLU A 439 -8.43 21.26 21.90
C GLU A 439 -8.43 21.46 20.36
N ALA A 440 -8.74 22.64 19.88
CA ALA A 440 -8.78 22.99 18.44
C ALA A 440 -7.46 22.69 17.71
N ALA A 441 -6.33 22.88 18.39
CA ALA A 441 -5.00 22.57 17.82
C ALA A 441 -4.86 21.10 17.42
N LYS A 442 -5.55 20.19 18.09
CA LYS A 442 -5.51 18.75 17.80
C LYS A 442 -6.31 18.34 16.56
N LEU A 443 -7.16 19.22 16.02
CA LEU A 443 -7.97 18.98 14.81
C LEU A 443 -7.36 19.57 13.53
N ARG A 444 -6.24 20.28 13.62
CA ARG A 444 -5.66 20.98 12.46
C ARG A 444 -5.43 20.09 11.23
N PRO A 445 -4.91 18.84 11.33
CA PRO A 445 -4.75 17.98 10.16
C PRO A 445 -6.07 17.60 9.50
N PHE A 446 -7.13 17.36 10.32
CA PHE A 446 -8.48 17.05 9.83
C PHE A 446 -9.10 18.25 9.13
N ILE A 447 -9.10 19.43 9.75
CA ILE A 447 -9.68 20.65 9.19
C ILE A 447 -9.00 21.04 7.88
N LYS A 448 -7.66 20.99 7.85
CA LYS A 448 -6.90 21.26 6.62
C LYS A 448 -7.32 20.35 5.47
N GLN A 449 -7.45 19.05 5.72
CA GLN A 449 -7.87 18.09 4.68
C GLN A 449 -9.35 18.27 4.33
N LEU A 450 -10.23 18.55 5.32
CA LEU A 450 -11.64 18.79 5.11
C LEU A 450 -11.88 20.01 4.22
N SER A 451 -11.01 21.02 4.33
CA SER A 451 -11.10 22.25 3.52
C SER A 451 -10.85 22.01 2.01
N GLU A 452 -10.33 20.86 1.62
CA GLU A 452 -10.23 20.48 0.20
C GLU A 452 -11.59 20.06 -0.39
N TYR A 453 -12.56 19.67 0.46
CA TYR A 453 -13.90 19.22 0.04
C TYR A 453 -14.98 20.29 0.26
N THR A 454 -14.87 21.08 1.32
CA THR A 454 -15.92 22.01 1.79
C THR A 454 -15.32 23.26 2.42
N HIS A 455 -16.18 24.18 2.90
CA HIS A 455 -15.78 25.39 3.67
C HIS A 455 -16.17 25.21 5.15
N PRO A 456 -15.33 24.54 5.99
CA PRO A 456 -15.66 24.28 7.37
C PRO A 456 -15.63 25.56 8.20
N VAL A 457 -16.69 25.81 8.96
CA VAL A 457 -16.74 26.87 9.96
C VAL A 457 -16.61 26.25 11.34
N GLU A 458 -15.53 26.59 12.04
CA GLU A 458 -15.18 25.99 13.32
C GLU A 458 -15.91 26.66 14.51
N PHE A 459 -16.48 25.84 15.37
CA PHE A 459 -17.06 26.22 16.66
C PHE A 459 -16.39 25.42 17.78
N GLN A 460 -16.17 26.04 18.93
CA GLN A 460 -15.59 25.41 20.11
C GLN A 460 -16.65 25.20 21.19
N LEU A 461 -16.85 23.94 21.60
CA LEU A 461 -17.67 23.63 22.76
C LEU A 461 -16.84 23.78 24.05
N GLY A 462 -17.23 24.69 24.91
CA GLY A 462 -16.63 24.90 26.24
C GLY A 462 -17.05 23.82 27.24
N LYS A 463 -16.18 23.52 28.20
CA LYS A 463 -16.50 22.63 29.33
C LYS A 463 -17.54 23.31 30.24
N ASP A 464 -18.50 22.54 30.74
CA ASP A 464 -19.53 22.99 31.69
C ASP A 464 -20.22 24.32 31.27
N LEU A 465 -20.52 24.45 29.98
CA LEU A 465 -21.08 25.68 29.39
C LEU A 465 -22.42 26.01 30.04
N PRO A 466 -22.65 27.29 30.52
CA PRO A 466 -23.88 27.68 31.14
C PRO A 466 -25.08 27.64 30.16
N VAL A 467 -26.32 27.60 30.68
CA VAL A 467 -27.54 27.43 29.87
C VAL A 467 -27.62 28.44 28.72
N ALA A 468 -27.37 29.75 29.03
CA ALA A 468 -27.37 30.80 28.01
C ALA A 468 -26.31 30.56 26.92
N GLY A 469 -25.10 30.10 27.29
CA GLY A 469 -24.03 29.77 26.35
C GLY A 469 -24.36 28.56 25.50
N ARG A 470 -24.99 27.52 26.09
CA ARG A 470 -25.44 26.34 25.34
C ARG A 470 -26.51 26.71 24.30
N LYS A 471 -27.49 27.57 24.70
CA LYS A 471 -28.51 28.08 23.79
C LYS A 471 -27.90 28.89 22.65
N ALA A 472 -27.05 29.87 22.96
CA ALA A 472 -26.41 30.71 21.95
C ALA A 472 -25.56 29.91 20.94
N LEU A 473 -24.90 28.83 21.39
CA LEU A 473 -24.13 27.94 20.50
C LEU A 473 -25.07 27.13 19.60
N ARG A 474 -26.16 26.58 20.14
CA ARG A 474 -27.17 25.86 19.33
C ARG A 474 -27.80 26.76 18.27
N ASP A 475 -28.17 27.99 18.65
CA ASP A 475 -28.76 28.98 17.73
C ASP A 475 -27.79 29.32 16.56
N LYS A 476 -26.47 29.38 16.84
CA LYS A 476 -25.46 29.54 15.77
C LYS A 476 -25.35 28.32 14.87
N LEU A 477 -25.41 27.13 15.41
CA LEU A 477 -25.27 25.87 14.65
C LEU A 477 -26.49 25.58 13.77
N SER A 478 -27.70 26.04 14.17
CA SER A 478 -28.94 25.84 13.40
C SER A 478 -28.96 26.53 12.03
N GLY A 479 -28.06 27.49 11.80
CA GLY A 479 -27.92 28.18 10.50
C GLY A 479 -27.20 27.33 9.43
N TYR A 480 -26.62 26.16 9.77
CA TYR A 480 -25.86 25.33 8.84
C TYR A 480 -26.67 24.14 8.35
N LYS A 481 -26.43 23.73 7.11
CA LYS A 481 -27.11 22.57 6.51
C LYS A 481 -26.53 21.23 6.99
N ARG A 482 -25.37 21.24 7.64
CA ARG A 482 -24.67 20.04 8.14
C ARG A 482 -23.77 20.39 9.32
N ILE A 483 -23.76 19.51 10.31
CA ILE A 483 -22.92 19.65 11.49
C ILE A 483 -22.03 18.43 11.65
N LEU A 484 -20.72 18.65 11.74
CA LEU A 484 -19.73 17.64 12.14
C LEU A 484 -19.33 17.90 13.59
N VAL A 485 -19.61 16.95 14.48
CA VAL A 485 -19.17 17.00 15.89
C VAL A 485 -17.86 16.22 16.00
N CYS A 486 -16.75 16.95 16.12
CA CYS A 486 -15.42 16.38 16.16
C CYS A 486 -14.92 16.22 17.60
N VAL A 487 -14.69 14.98 18.05
CA VAL A 487 -14.37 14.66 19.44
C VAL A 487 -12.91 14.24 19.58
N THR A 488 -12.12 15.05 20.29
CA THR A 488 -10.71 14.75 20.63
C THR A 488 -10.49 14.68 22.15
N GLU A 489 -11.48 15.08 22.97
CA GLU A 489 -11.41 15.04 24.44
C GLU A 489 -11.83 13.67 24.97
N HIS A 490 -11.07 13.11 25.91
CA HIS A 490 -11.35 11.80 26.53
C HIS A 490 -12.32 11.89 27.72
N ARG A 491 -12.40 13.05 28.38
CA ARG A 491 -13.30 13.28 29.54
C ARG A 491 -14.54 14.02 29.11
N LEU A 492 -15.54 13.28 28.65
CA LEU A 492 -16.73 13.85 28.03
C LEU A 492 -17.83 14.23 29.03
N ALA A 493 -17.71 13.90 30.30
CA ALA A 493 -18.73 14.21 31.33
C ALA A 493 -19.06 15.70 31.43
N ALA A 494 -18.07 16.59 31.27
CA ALA A 494 -18.24 18.05 31.28
C ALA A 494 -19.10 18.62 30.10
N TYR A 495 -19.43 17.79 29.11
CA TYR A 495 -20.20 18.17 27.93
C TYR A 495 -21.60 17.56 27.90
N GLN A 496 -21.94 16.70 28.87
CA GLN A 496 -23.24 15.97 28.89
C GLN A 496 -24.45 16.90 28.80
N SER A 497 -24.44 18.01 29.55
CA SER A 497 -25.55 18.97 29.56
C SER A 497 -25.81 19.61 28.20
N PHE A 498 -24.76 19.83 27.40
CA PHE A 498 -24.95 20.33 26.03
C PHE A 498 -25.59 19.26 25.15
N PHE A 499 -25.06 18.03 25.16
CA PHE A 499 -25.57 16.95 24.30
C PHE A 499 -26.94 16.42 24.72
N ALA A 500 -27.35 16.63 25.97
CA ALA A 500 -28.71 16.35 26.41
C ALA A 500 -29.76 17.27 25.77
N GLU A 501 -29.37 18.49 25.40
CA GLU A 501 -30.20 19.51 24.80
C GLU A 501 -29.95 19.70 23.27
N PHE A 502 -28.94 18.98 22.69
CA PHE A 502 -28.50 19.16 21.32
C PHE A 502 -29.32 18.24 20.37
N ALA A 503 -30.38 18.78 19.80
CA ALA A 503 -31.25 18.11 18.84
C ALA A 503 -31.52 19.07 17.66
N PRO A 504 -30.55 19.28 16.76
CA PRO A 504 -30.74 20.10 15.57
C PRO A 504 -31.63 19.42 14.52
N ASP A 505 -32.34 20.22 13.72
CA ASP A 505 -33.18 19.76 12.62
C ASP A 505 -32.40 19.38 11.35
N VAL A 506 -31.08 19.37 11.43
CA VAL A 506 -30.17 19.06 10.31
C VAL A 506 -29.32 17.83 10.63
N PRO A 507 -28.84 17.09 9.61
CA PRO A 507 -28.01 15.91 9.83
C PRO A 507 -26.74 16.20 10.62
N VAL A 508 -26.49 15.40 11.67
CA VAL A 508 -25.29 15.47 12.51
C VAL A 508 -24.47 14.22 12.31
N VAL A 509 -23.19 14.39 12.00
CA VAL A 509 -22.20 13.31 11.93
C VAL A 509 -21.16 13.52 13.02
N TYR A 510 -20.97 12.49 13.84
CA TYR A 510 -19.89 12.49 14.83
C TYR A 510 -18.61 11.93 14.23
N VAL A 511 -17.49 12.60 14.45
CA VAL A 511 -16.14 12.17 14.07
C VAL A 511 -15.30 12.07 15.33
N CYS A 512 -15.08 10.83 15.78
CA CYS A 512 -14.52 10.55 17.10
C CYS A 512 -13.07 10.05 16.99
N PHE A 513 -12.11 10.90 17.32
CA PHE A 513 -10.67 10.60 17.37
C PHE A 513 -10.24 10.03 18.73
N ILE A 514 -11.15 9.37 19.41
CA ILE A 514 -10.97 8.79 20.75
C ILE A 514 -11.42 7.32 20.76
N PRO A 515 -11.02 6.52 21.78
CA PRO A 515 -11.53 5.17 21.94
C PRO A 515 -13.05 5.13 22.15
N GLY A 516 -13.75 4.18 21.52
CA GLY A 516 -15.21 4.08 21.55
C GLY A 516 -15.82 3.97 22.95
N LYS A 517 -15.12 3.39 23.91
CA LYS A 517 -15.55 3.27 25.32
C LYS A 517 -15.90 4.58 26.02
N GLN A 518 -15.50 5.74 25.46
CA GLN A 518 -15.82 7.05 25.98
C GLN A 518 -17.20 7.57 25.54
N LEU A 519 -17.72 7.07 24.41
CA LEU A 519 -18.96 7.55 23.79
C LEU A 519 -20.23 7.46 24.69
N PRO A 520 -20.38 6.46 25.57
CA PRO A 520 -21.50 6.41 26.50
C PRO A 520 -21.67 7.65 27.40
N GLN A 521 -20.58 8.42 27.62
CA GLN A 521 -20.63 9.68 28.39
C GLN A 521 -21.44 10.79 27.69
N ILE A 522 -21.62 10.71 26.35
CA ILE A 522 -22.44 11.64 25.55
C ILE A 522 -23.51 10.89 24.76
N ARG A 523 -24.08 9.86 25.41
CA ARG A 523 -25.02 8.93 24.79
C ARG A 523 -26.16 9.61 24.01
N GLN A 524 -26.77 10.66 24.58
CA GLN A 524 -27.92 11.35 23.96
C GLN A 524 -27.53 11.96 22.59
N GLY A 525 -26.39 12.62 22.49
CA GLY A 525 -25.88 13.15 21.23
C GLY A 525 -25.56 12.03 20.23
N ILE A 526 -24.90 10.97 20.67
CA ILE A 526 -24.55 9.84 19.80
C ILE A 526 -25.80 9.11 19.29
N SER A 527 -26.84 8.92 20.15
CA SER A 527 -28.09 8.24 19.74
C SER A 527 -28.92 9.05 18.75
N ALA A 528 -28.72 10.37 18.70
CA ALA A 528 -29.37 11.28 17.75
C ALA A 528 -28.55 11.49 16.46
N ALA A 529 -27.37 10.89 16.36
CA ALA A 529 -26.48 11.06 15.21
C ALA A 529 -26.97 10.25 14.00
N GLU A 530 -26.88 10.85 12.80
CA GLU A 530 -27.13 10.15 11.54
C GLU A 530 -26.02 9.14 11.21
N ALA A 531 -24.78 9.44 11.58
CA ALA A 531 -23.64 8.56 11.48
C ALA A 531 -22.55 8.91 12.50
N VAL A 532 -21.77 7.91 12.88
CA VAL A 532 -20.59 8.07 13.73
C VAL A 532 -19.37 7.46 13.05
N VAL A 533 -18.33 8.25 12.81
CA VAL A 533 -17.03 7.79 12.33
C VAL A 533 -16.10 7.65 13.53
N LEU A 534 -15.80 6.44 13.91
CA LEU A 534 -14.93 6.12 15.03
C LEU A 534 -13.52 5.82 14.52
N ALA A 535 -12.61 6.77 14.70
CA ALA A 535 -11.24 6.69 14.22
C ALA A 535 -10.27 5.99 15.20
N HIS A 536 -10.65 5.78 16.45
CA HIS A 536 -9.87 5.17 17.54
C HIS A 536 -8.55 5.90 17.90
N SER A 537 -8.09 6.82 17.08
CA SER A 537 -6.80 7.51 17.20
C SER A 537 -6.91 8.96 16.75
N SER A 538 -6.13 9.84 17.36
CA SER A 538 -5.98 11.25 16.97
C SER A 538 -4.70 11.52 16.16
N ASN A 539 -4.10 10.47 15.60
CA ASN A 539 -2.92 10.58 14.73
C ASN A 539 -3.24 11.45 13.50
N ASP A 540 -2.30 12.29 13.07
CA ASP A 540 -2.45 13.21 11.95
C ASP A 540 -2.86 12.51 10.63
N ASP A 541 -2.28 11.34 10.34
CA ASP A 541 -2.59 10.59 9.13
C ASP A 541 -4.02 10.04 9.16
N VAL A 542 -4.47 9.55 10.34
CA VAL A 542 -5.85 9.11 10.55
C VAL A 542 -6.82 10.29 10.38
N GLN A 543 -6.49 11.45 10.91
CA GLN A 543 -7.33 12.62 10.77
C GLN A 543 -7.51 13.04 9.31
N ARG A 544 -6.44 13.05 8.51
CA ARG A 544 -6.52 13.34 7.07
C ARG A 544 -7.37 12.31 6.33
N GLN A 545 -7.14 11.03 6.60
CA GLN A 545 -7.88 9.94 5.98
C GLN A 545 -9.38 9.99 6.30
N VAL A 546 -9.74 10.28 7.56
CA VAL A 546 -11.14 10.38 7.99
C VAL A 546 -11.88 11.48 7.22
N ALA A 547 -11.24 12.62 6.93
CA ALA A 547 -11.82 13.64 6.07
C ALA A 547 -12.14 13.09 4.66
N GLY A 548 -11.25 12.27 4.08
CA GLY A 548 -11.50 11.55 2.83
C GLY A 548 -12.65 10.53 2.93
N ILE A 549 -12.72 9.77 4.03
CA ILE A 549 -13.82 8.81 4.28
C ILE A 549 -15.17 9.50 4.26
N LEU A 550 -15.28 10.69 4.85
CA LEU A 550 -16.53 11.46 4.87
C LEU A 550 -17.06 11.78 3.46
N TYR A 551 -16.18 11.90 2.46
CA TYR A 551 -16.53 12.21 1.06
C TYR A 551 -16.35 11.05 0.10
N ALA A 552 -16.28 9.81 0.60
CA ALA A 552 -16.02 8.58 -0.17
C ALA A 552 -14.76 8.64 -1.05
N ASP A 553 -13.73 9.33 -0.57
CA ASP A 553 -12.41 9.42 -1.20
C ASP A 553 -11.42 8.40 -0.61
N ALA A 554 -11.85 7.72 0.47
CA ALA A 554 -11.12 6.67 1.14
C ALA A 554 -12.03 5.56 1.64
N VAL A 555 -11.49 4.35 1.79
CA VAL A 555 -12.22 3.18 2.29
C VAL A 555 -12.32 3.22 3.81
N ALA A 556 -13.48 2.84 4.35
CA ALA A 556 -13.66 2.44 5.74
C ALA A 556 -14.44 1.12 5.78
N ASP A 557 -13.85 0.07 6.30
CA ASP A 557 -14.43 -1.27 6.39
C ASP A 557 -14.32 -1.89 7.79
N GLY A 558 -13.78 -1.16 8.75
CA GLY A 558 -13.64 -1.59 10.13
C GLY A 558 -14.96 -2.04 10.75
N ARG A 559 -14.89 -3.02 11.66
CA ARG A 559 -16.01 -3.51 12.47
C ARG A 559 -15.64 -3.42 13.95
N LEU A 560 -16.59 -3.05 14.79
CA LEU A 560 -16.33 -3.01 16.23
C LEU A 560 -15.88 -4.37 16.75
N SER A 561 -14.74 -4.40 17.42
CA SER A 561 -14.22 -5.59 18.08
C SER A 561 -14.94 -5.90 19.39
N ALA A 562 -15.49 -4.86 20.03
CA ALA A 562 -16.24 -4.94 21.28
C ALA A 562 -17.41 -3.95 21.28
N SER A 563 -18.48 -4.30 22.00
CA SER A 563 -19.66 -3.46 22.15
C SER A 563 -19.35 -2.16 22.89
N ILE A 564 -20.02 -1.07 22.49
CA ILE A 564 -19.91 0.26 23.12
C ILE A 564 -21.16 0.47 24.00
N GLY A 565 -21.18 -0.12 25.17
CA GLY A 565 -22.34 -0.13 26.05
C GLY A 565 -23.57 -0.69 25.32
N SER A 566 -24.69 0.03 25.39
CA SER A 566 -25.91 -0.29 24.62
C SER A 566 -26.06 0.56 23.36
N LEU A 567 -25.03 1.30 22.95
CA LEU A 567 -25.07 2.15 21.75
C LEU A 567 -24.84 1.36 20.47
N PHE A 568 -23.81 0.51 20.49
CA PHE A 568 -23.40 -0.27 19.31
C PHE A 568 -22.89 -1.65 19.75
N ALA A 569 -23.27 -2.70 19.00
CA ALA A 569 -22.83 -4.07 19.29
C ALA A 569 -21.49 -4.39 18.63
N ALA A 570 -20.77 -5.36 19.17
CA ALA A 570 -19.59 -5.93 18.52
C ALA A 570 -19.95 -6.50 17.13
N GLY A 571 -19.07 -6.28 16.15
CA GLY A 571 -19.30 -6.64 14.75
C GLY A 571 -20.03 -5.58 13.94
N GLU A 572 -20.64 -4.57 14.57
CA GLU A 572 -21.23 -3.46 13.84
C GLU A 572 -20.20 -2.64 13.08
N GLY A 573 -20.63 -2.15 11.92
CA GLY A 573 -19.88 -1.24 11.05
C GLY A 573 -20.50 -1.21 9.66
N VAL A 574 -20.34 -0.10 8.97
CA VAL A 574 -20.80 0.11 7.59
C VAL A 574 -19.55 0.24 6.70
N THR A 575 -19.52 -0.50 5.61
CA THR A 575 -18.47 -0.33 4.62
C THR A 575 -18.77 0.88 3.74
N LEU A 576 -17.86 1.85 3.73
CA LEU A 576 -17.84 2.92 2.75
C LEU A 576 -16.70 2.65 1.78
N SER A 577 -17.04 2.64 0.49
CA SER A 577 -16.07 2.51 -0.60
C SER A 577 -16.14 3.74 -1.48
N PRO A 578 -15.03 4.16 -2.08
CA PRO A 578 -15.02 5.26 -3.03
C PRO A 578 -16.06 5.04 -4.14
N GLN A 579 -16.93 6.02 -4.36
CA GLN A 579 -17.96 5.95 -5.40
C GLN A 579 -17.47 6.45 -6.77
N THR A 580 -16.37 7.19 -6.80
CA THR A 580 -15.70 7.69 -7.99
C THR A 580 -14.21 7.45 -7.85
N LYS A 581 -13.54 7.06 -8.95
CA LYS A 581 -12.10 6.79 -9.09
C LYS A 581 -11.42 6.43 -7.76
N SER A 582 -11.21 5.16 -7.57
CA SER A 582 -10.53 4.63 -6.38
C SER A 582 -9.18 5.33 -6.17
N HIS A 583 -9.10 6.27 -5.25
CA HIS A 583 -7.82 6.75 -4.74
C HIS A 583 -7.23 5.65 -3.88
N PHE A 584 -6.34 4.89 -4.47
CA PHE A 584 -5.59 3.88 -3.74
C PHE A 584 -4.65 4.56 -2.76
N ILE A 585 -4.50 3.96 -1.59
CA ILE A 585 -3.56 4.45 -0.58
C ILE A 585 -2.16 4.01 -1.00
N PRO A 586 -1.24 4.94 -1.33
CA PRO A 586 0.08 4.59 -1.82
C PRO A 586 0.85 3.61 -0.95
N GLU A 587 0.71 3.74 0.36
CA GLU A 587 1.41 2.91 1.33
C GLU A 587 0.96 1.44 1.31
N GLU A 588 -0.30 1.16 0.99
CA GLU A 588 -0.80 -0.22 0.79
C GLU A 588 -0.17 -0.89 -0.44
N HIS A 589 0.42 -0.09 -1.31
CA HIS A 589 1.10 -0.52 -2.54
C HIS A 589 2.61 -0.27 -2.50
N GLY A 590 3.18 -0.06 -1.32
CA GLY A 590 4.62 0.08 -1.13
C GLY A 590 5.18 1.45 -1.55
N LEU A 591 4.38 2.52 -1.50
CA LEU A 591 4.80 3.89 -1.77
C LEU A 591 4.54 4.81 -0.57
N ASP A 592 5.46 5.70 -0.23
CA ASP A 592 5.27 6.73 0.81
C ASP A 592 4.56 7.95 0.20
N SER A 593 3.32 8.21 0.61
CA SER A 593 2.51 9.34 0.10
C SER A 593 3.12 10.70 0.36
N ARG A 594 3.88 10.88 1.46
CA ARG A 594 4.54 12.15 1.79
C ARG A 594 5.71 12.43 0.86
N LEU A 595 6.42 11.37 0.41
CA LEU A 595 7.48 11.49 -0.58
C LEU A 595 6.89 11.69 -1.99
N LEU A 596 5.76 11.05 -2.32
CA LEU A 596 5.00 11.33 -3.54
C LEU A 596 4.51 12.77 -3.58
N ALA A 597 4.07 13.34 -2.46
CA ALA A 597 3.63 14.73 -2.39
C ALA A 597 4.72 15.76 -2.75
N ARG A 598 6.01 15.37 -2.77
CA ARG A 598 7.10 16.21 -3.31
C ARG A 598 6.92 16.53 -4.79
N ILE A 599 6.20 15.70 -5.53
CA ILE A 599 5.83 15.94 -6.92
C ILE A 599 5.09 17.28 -7.05
N ASP A 600 4.17 17.59 -6.10
CA ASP A 600 3.43 18.85 -6.07
C ASP A 600 4.36 20.07 -6.07
N THR A 601 5.41 20.01 -5.25
CA THR A 601 6.41 21.09 -5.14
C THR A 601 7.18 21.25 -6.45
N ILE A 602 7.70 20.15 -7.01
CA ILE A 602 8.49 20.17 -8.25
C ILE A 602 7.64 20.67 -9.44
N ALA A 603 6.37 20.21 -9.54
CA ALA A 603 5.47 20.65 -10.60
C ALA A 603 5.15 22.15 -10.51
N ARG A 604 4.95 22.68 -9.28
CA ARG A 604 4.73 24.12 -9.08
C ARG A 604 5.97 24.98 -9.32
N GLU A 605 7.16 24.48 -8.94
CA GLU A 605 8.43 25.12 -9.28
C GLU A 605 8.55 25.32 -10.81
N GLY A 606 8.23 24.29 -11.60
CA GLY A 606 8.25 24.40 -13.07
C GLY A 606 7.32 25.50 -13.61
N ILE A 607 6.15 25.71 -13.01
CA ILE A 607 5.24 26.81 -13.37
C ILE A 607 5.84 28.16 -12.96
N GLN A 608 6.35 28.27 -11.73
CA GLN A 608 6.95 29.51 -11.21
C GLN A 608 8.16 29.95 -12.02
N GLU A 609 9.00 28.99 -12.43
CA GLU A 609 10.14 29.27 -13.31
C GLU A 609 9.74 29.58 -14.76
N GLY A 610 8.46 29.40 -15.11
CA GLY A 610 7.96 29.56 -16.47
C GLY A 610 8.46 28.48 -17.43
N ALA A 611 8.66 27.27 -16.93
CA ALA A 611 8.99 26.10 -17.74
C ALA A 611 7.80 25.60 -18.58
N TYR A 612 6.60 25.77 -18.06
CA TYR A 612 5.29 25.52 -18.68
C TYR A 612 4.18 26.27 -17.93
N PRO A 613 3.05 26.60 -18.57
CA PRO A 613 1.91 27.20 -17.88
C PRO A 613 1.17 26.21 -16.98
N GLY A 614 1.09 24.94 -17.39
CA GLY A 614 0.41 23.90 -16.64
C GLY A 614 0.87 22.50 -17.05
N CYS A 615 0.56 21.52 -16.21
CA CYS A 615 0.94 20.12 -16.43
C CYS A 615 -0.03 19.14 -15.76
N GLN A 616 0.04 17.88 -16.19
CA GLN A 616 -0.57 16.71 -15.54
C GLN A 616 0.51 15.72 -15.15
N VAL A 617 0.35 15.07 -13.99
CA VAL A 617 1.23 14.00 -13.52
C VAL A 617 0.41 12.82 -13.06
N VAL A 618 0.74 11.63 -13.58
CA VAL A 618 0.14 10.36 -13.16
C VAL A 618 1.23 9.37 -12.78
N VAL A 619 1.03 8.69 -11.64
CA VAL A 619 1.83 7.54 -11.21
C VAL A 619 0.90 6.38 -10.92
N LEU A 620 1.09 5.26 -11.63
CA LEU A 620 0.45 3.99 -11.32
C LEU A 620 1.47 3.05 -10.66
N LYS A 621 0.99 2.23 -9.72
CA LYS A 621 1.73 1.13 -9.10
C LYS A 621 0.88 -0.14 -9.18
N ASP A 622 1.41 -1.18 -9.85
CA ASP A 622 0.72 -2.45 -10.06
C ASP A 622 -0.71 -2.28 -10.63
N GLY A 623 -0.86 -1.34 -11.58
CA GLY A 623 -2.12 -1.02 -12.24
C GLY A 623 -3.09 -0.13 -11.47
N LYS A 624 -2.71 0.34 -10.29
CA LYS A 624 -3.53 1.20 -9.44
C LYS A 624 -3.00 2.63 -9.41
N GLU A 625 -3.90 3.60 -9.45
CA GLU A 625 -3.56 5.02 -9.46
C GLU A 625 -3.13 5.49 -8.06
N MET A 626 -1.83 5.78 -7.90
CA MET A 626 -1.25 6.26 -6.65
C MET A 626 -1.16 7.78 -6.59
N TYR A 627 -1.11 8.41 -7.77
CA TYR A 627 -0.99 9.86 -7.91
C TYR A 627 -1.58 10.29 -9.24
N ASN A 628 -2.54 11.23 -9.22
CA ASN A 628 -3.12 11.84 -10.41
C ASN A 628 -3.48 13.28 -10.09
N LYS A 629 -2.64 14.23 -10.52
CA LYS A 629 -2.86 15.66 -10.28
C LYS A 629 -2.55 16.49 -11.50
N ALA A 630 -3.27 17.61 -11.57
CA ALA A 630 -3.08 18.67 -12.55
C ALA A 630 -2.67 19.97 -11.85
N PHE A 631 -1.84 20.77 -12.52
CA PHE A 631 -1.28 22.00 -11.97
C PHE A 631 -1.31 23.12 -13.00
N GLY A 632 -1.53 24.36 -12.53
CA GLY A 632 -1.44 25.57 -13.35
C GLY A 632 -2.63 25.75 -14.30
N THR A 633 -2.38 26.40 -15.41
CA THR A 633 -3.39 26.90 -16.34
C THR A 633 -3.03 26.58 -17.80
N TYR A 634 -3.98 26.70 -18.71
CA TYR A 634 -3.76 26.45 -20.14
C TYR A 634 -2.72 27.37 -20.75
N THR A 635 -2.68 28.62 -20.27
CA THR A 635 -1.78 29.68 -20.72
C THR A 635 -1.18 30.41 -19.53
N TYR A 636 -0.08 31.11 -19.70
CA TYR A 636 0.41 31.99 -18.63
C TYR A 636 -0.59 33.11 -18.35
N ILE A 637 -0.76 33.42 -17.07
CA ILE A 637 -1.65 34.51 -16.62
C ILE A 637 -1.00 35.84 -16.96
N THR A 638 -1.62 36.59 -17.87
CA THR A 638 -1.16 37.93 -18.27
C THR A 638 -2.34 38.89 -18.20
N GLY A 639 -2.21 39.94 -17.36
CA GLY A 639 -3.29 40.93 -17.16
C GLY A 639 -4.54 40.36 -16.49
N ASN A 640 -5.71 40.94 -16.77
CA ASN A 640 -7.01 40.60 -16.13
C ASN A 640 -7.79 39.48 -16.84
N LYS A 641 -7.14 38.65 -17.67
CA LYS A 641 -7.83 37.53 -18.33
C LYS A 641 -8.01 36.38 -17.35
N GLU A 642 -9.23 35.83 -17.25
CA GLU A 642 -9.47 34.57 -16.53
C GLU A 642 -8.64 33.45 -17.15
N ALA A 643 -7.90 32.76 -16.30
CA ALA A 643 -7.05 31.66 -16.70
C ALA A 643 -7.82 30.34 -16.58
N VAL A 644 -7.90 29.57 -17.65
CA VAL A 644 -8.51 28.22 -17.64
C VAL A 644 -7.58 27.26 -16.88
N PRO A 645 -8.04 26.66 -15.76
CA PRO A 645 -7.20 25.73 -14.99
C PRO A 645 -7.00 24.42 -15.74
N VAL A 646 -5.82 23.83 -15.62
CA VAL A 646 -5.58 22.45 -16.06
C VAL A 646 -6.26 21.49 -15.09
N THR A 647 -6.96 20.52 -15.65
CA THR A 647 -7.62 19.44 -14.90
C THR A 647 -7.10 18.07 -15.38
N PRO A 648 -7.33 16.96 -14.68
CA PRO A 648 -7.00 15.62 -15.17
C PRO A 648 -7.68 15.27 -16.51
N ALA A 649 -8.77 15.95 -16.86
CA ALA A 649 -9.49 15.77 -18.13
C ALA A 649 -8.95 16.64 -19.29
N SER A 650 -8.04 17.57 -19.04
CA SER A 650 -7.46 18.45 -20.06
C SER A 650 -6.59 17.65 -21.04
N VAL A 651 -6.78 17.89 -22.34
CA VAL A 651 -6.16 17.09 -23.42
C VAL A 651 -4.94 17.81 -23.99
N TYR A 652 -3.81 17.11 -24.08
CA TYR A 652 -2.55 17.63 -24.58
C TYR A 652 -2.15 17.05 -25.93
N ASP A 653 -1.45 17.83 -26.77
CA ASP A 653 -0.65 17.31 -27.87
C ASP A 653 0.54 16.53 -27.26
N VAL A 654 0.53 15.22 -27.40
CA VAL A 654 1.55 14.35 -26.78
C VAL A 654 2.84 14.26 -27.58
N ALA A 655 2.93 14.94 -28.73
CA ALA A 655 4.10 14.99 -29.61
C ALA A 655 4.66 13.59 -29.92
N SER A 656 5.95 13.36 -29.68
CA SER A 656 6.62 12.09 -29.98
C SER A 656 6.17 10.90 -29.13
N LEU A 657 5.37 11.06 -28.08
CA LEU A 657 4.68 9.90 -27.47
C LEU A 657 3.75 9.20 -28.46
N THR A 658 3.29 9.90 -29.52
CA THR A 658 2.58 9.29 -30.67
C THR A 658 3.31 8.05 -31.20
N LYS A 659 4.65 8.09 -31.26
CA LYS A 659 5.47 6.97 -31.74
C LYS A 659 5.20 5.68 -30.95
N THR A 660 5.04 5.77 -29.63
CA THR A 660 4.90 4.63 -28.74
C THR A 660 3.44 4.32 -28.37
N THR A 661 2.58 5.35 -28.33
CA THR A 661 1.17 5.19 -27.95
C THR A 661 0.24 4.99 -29.16
N ALA A 662 0.77 5.12 -30.37
CA ALA A 662 0.04 4.92 -31.63
C ALA A 662 0.81 4.00 -32.58
N THR A 663 1.82 4.51 -33.30
CA THR A 663 2.47 3.80 -34.40
C THR A 663 3.08 2.47 -33.96
N LEU A 664 3.80 2.45 -32.83
CA LEU A 664 4.39 1.22 -32.29
C LEU A 664 3.32 0.19 -31.89
N LEU A 665 2.22 0.62 -31.27
CA LEU A 665 1.10 -0.28 -30.94
C LEU A 665 0.52 -0.93 -32.19
N ALA A 666 0.35 -0.15 -33.27
CA ALA A 666 -0.14 -0.68 -34.53
C ALA A 666 0.85 -1.70 -35.15
N VAL A 667 2.14 -1.39 -35.13
CA VAL A 667 3.20 -2.31 -35.56
C VAL A 667 3.19 -3.59 -34.72
N MET A 668 3.13 -3.47 -33.38
CA MET A 668 3.06 -4.62 -32.46
C MET A 668 1.84 -5.50 -32.74
N LYS A 669 0.69 -4.88 -33.01
CA LYS A 669 -0.56 -5.61 -33.32
C LYS A 669 -0.47 -6.38 -34.63
N LEU A 670 0.11 -5.78 -35.66
CA LEU A 670 0.30 -6.46 -36.96
C LEU A 670 1.35 -7.58 -36.83
N TYR A 671 2.40 -7.37 -36.07
CA TYR A 671 3.40 -8.39 -35.75
C TYR A 671 2.76 -9.56 -34.97
N ASP A 672 1.98 -9.26 -33.96
CA ASP A 672 1.26 -10.24 -33.14
C ASP A 672 0.28 -11.11 -33.95
N LYS A 673 -0.36 -10.51 -34.95
CA LYS A 673 -1.23 -11.20 -35.90
C LYS A 673 -0.46 -11.92 -37.03
N GLY A 674 0.88 -11.94 -37.01
CA GLY A 674 1.70 -12.54 -38.09
C GLY A 674 1.59 -11.84 -39.47
N ARG A 675 1.07 -10.59 -39.46
CA ARG A 675 0.88 -9.81 -40.71
C ARG A 675 2.07 -8.91 -41.04
N LEU A 676 3.05 -8.80 -40.15
CA LEU A 676 4.26 -8.01 -40.30
C LEU A 676 5.42 -8.71 -39.60
N SER A 677 6.62 -8.73 -40.22
CA SER A 677 7.85 -9.19 -39.55
C SER A 677 8.84 -8.04 -39.38
N LEU A 678 9.68 -8.13 -38.32
CA LEU A 678 10.75 -7.16 -38.06
C LEU A 678 11.82 -7.17 -39.16
N THR A 679 11.95 -8.26 -39.91
CA THR A 679 12.90 -8.44 -41.01
C THR A 679 12.35 -8.01 -42.36
N ASP A 680 11.05 -7.70 -42.48
CA ASP A 680 10.45 -7.28 -43.72
C ASP A 680 11.04 -5.96 -44.20
N ARG A 681 11.26 -5.87 -45.49
CA ARG A 681 11.69 -4.62 -46.12
C ARG A 681 10.52 -3.67 -46.26
N VAL A 682 10.72 -2.41 -45.93
CA VAL A 682 9.67 -1.41 -46.02
C VAL A 682 9.19 -1.23 -47.46
N SER A 683 10.11 -1.40 -48.44
CA SER A 683 9.81 -1.35 -49.91
C SER A 683 8.86 -2.46 -50.38
N ASP A 684 8.75 -3.58 -49.64
CA ASP A 684 7.82 -4.65 -49.98
C ASP A 684 6.34 -4.19 -49.80
N TYR A 685 6.12 -3.18 -49.00
CA TYR A 685 4.82 -2.55 -48.72
C TYR A 685 4.63 -1.18 -49.32
N LEU A 686 5.76 -0.49 -49.63
CA LEU A 686 5.78 0.87 -50.16
C LEU A 686 6.50 0.87 -51.53
N PRO A 687 5.78 0.58 -52.65
CA PRO A 687 6.40 0.38 -53.94
C PRO A 687 7.24 1.57 -54.44
N TYR A 688 6.92 2.80 -54.03
CA TYR A 688 7.67 3.99 -54.42
C TYR A 688 9.12 4.05 -53.88
N LEU A 689 9.48 3.13 -52.99
CA LEU A 689 10.83 2.97 -52.43
C LEU A 689 11.64 1.86 -53.11
N GLN A 690 11.05 1.07 -54.04
CA GLN A 690 11.74 -0.10 -54.61
C GLN A 690 12.95 0.29 -55.46
N ASP A 691 12.86 1.41 -56.18
CA ASP A 691 13.93 1.88 -57.05
C ASP A 691 14.79 2.99 -56.44
N THR A 692 14.83 3.01 -55.11
CA THR A 692 15.63 3.99 -54.30
C THR A 692 16.66 3.30 -53.45
N ASP A 693 17.60 4.11 -52.89
CA ASP A 693 18.58 3.65 -51.88
C ASP A 693 17.94 3.10 -50.64
N LYS A 694 16.64 3.31 -50.43
CA LYS A 694 15.84 2.85 -49.28
C LYS A 694 15.24 1.45 -49.44
N ARG A 695 15.44 0.81 -50.60
CA ARG A 695 14.89 -0.54 -50.91
C ARG A 695 15.13 -1.56 -49.81
N ASN A 696 16.30 -1.54 -49.17
CA ASN A 696 16.71 -2.54 -48.19
C ASN A 696 16.53 -2.12 -46.72
N ILE A 697 15.77 -1.06 -46.45
CA ILE A 697 15.45 -0.66 -45.08
C ILE A 697 14.44 -1.63 -44.51
N THR A 698 14.73 -2.19 -43.31
CA THR A 698 13.83 -3.11 -42.61
C THR A 698 13.00 -2.39 -41.54
N VAL A 699 11.87 -2.99 -41.19
CA VAL A 699 11.00 -2.52 -40.08
C VAL A 699 11.80 -2.40 -38.76
N ARG A 700 12.70 -3.35 -38.49
CA ARG A 700 13.59 -3.31 -37.32
C ARG A 700 14.52 -2.09 -37.32
N GLU A 701 15.11 -1.75 -38.44
CA GLU A 701 16.01 -0.59 -38.54
C GLU A 701 15.27 0.74 -38.33
N LEU A 702 14.02 0.84 -38.76
CA LEU A 702 13.17 2.00 -38.47
C LEU A 702 12.89 2.12 -36.97
N LEU A 703 12.50 1.03 -36.31
CA LEU A 703 12.20 0.98 -34.87
C LEU A 703 13.41 1.31 -34.00
N PHE A 704 14.63 0.91 -34.43
CA PHE A 704 15.87 1.24 -33.72
C PHE A 704 16.43 2.61 -34.07
N HIS A 705 15.82 3.36 -35.00
CA HIS A 705 16.39 4.58 -35.56
C HIS A 705 17.79 4.38 -36.18
N GLN A 706 18.00 3.24 -36.81
CA GLN A 706 19.28 2.85 -37.45
C GLN A 706 19.14 2.65 -38.98
N SER A 707 18.14 3.28 -39.59
CA SER A 707 17.85 3.15 -41.01
C SER A 707 18.70 4.03 -41.92
N GLY A 708 19.44 5.01 -41.39
CA GLY A 708 20.17 6.01 -42.13
C GLY A 708 19.33 7.20 -42.62
N LEU A 709 18.03 7.21 -42.37
CA LEU A 709 17.12 8.28 -42.75
C LEU A 709 17.46 9.61 -42.00
N PRO A 710 17.16 10.78 -42.59
CA PRO A 710 17.31 12.07 -41.92
C PRO A 710 16.38 12.15 -40.69
N SER A 711 16.74 13.03 -39.74
CA SER A 711 15.94 13.19 -38.49
C SER A 711 14.55 13.74 -38.77
N THR A 712 14.43 14.69 -39.66
CA THR A 712 13.18 15.33 -40.10
C THR A 712 13.27 15.80 -41.56
N LEU A 713 12.11 15.95 -42.20
CA LEU A 713 11.93 16.59 -43.49
C LEU A 713 10.85 17.65 -43.32
N LEU A 714 11.17 18.87 -43.77
CA LEU A 714 10.25 20.01 -43.67
C LEU A 714 9.38 20.07 -44.93
N PHE A 715 8.28 19.30 -44.94
CA PHE A 715 7.39 19.19 -46.08
C PHE A 715 6.72 20.52 -46.46
N TYR A 716 6.43 21.38 -45.47
CA TYR A 716 5.78 22.67 -45.72
C TYR A 716 6.58 23.59 -46.60
N GLN A 717 7.89 23.42 -46.69
CA GLN A 717 8.73 24.26 -47.55
C GLN A 717 8.37 24.11 -49.02
N ASP A 718 8.03 22.87 -49.47
CA ASP A 718 7.64 22.61 -50.84
C ASP A 718 6.21 23.13 -51.15
N ALA A 719 5.46 23.52 -50.11
CA ALA A 719 4.15 24.15 -50.27
C ALA A 719 4.23 25.68 -50.45
N ILE A 720 5.39 26.30 -50.09
CA ILE A 720 5.58 27.73 -50.20
C ILE A 720 5.98 28.09 -51.61
N ASP A 721 5.40 29.15 -52.14
CA ASP A 721 5.75 29.76 -53.44
C ASP A 721 7.03 30.60 -53.25
N GLU A 722 8.13 30.16 -53.84
CA GLU A 722 9.46 30.78 -53.67
C GLU A 722 9.51 32.21 -54.26
N ASP A 723 8.68 32.50 -55.25
CA ASP A 723 8.56 33.82 -55.86
C ASP A 723 7.68 34.78 -55.06
N SER A 724 7.09 34.32 -53.96
CA SER A 724 6.10 35.08 -53.17
C SER A 724 6.70 35.94 -52.06
N TYR A 725 7.98 35.79 -51.75
CA TYR A 725 8.65 36.51 -50.64
C TYR A 725 10.04 37.06 -51.07
N GLU A 726 10.42 38.16 -50.45
CA GLU A 726 11.69 38.80 -50.71
C GLU A 726 12.80 38.17 -49.87
N GLY A 727 13.99 37.95 -50.47
CA GLY A 727 15.19 37.48 -49.79
C GLY A 727 15.18 35.98 -49.45
N THR A 728 15.61 35.65 -48.28
CA THR A 728 15.61 34.25 -47.79
C THR A 728 14.44 33.99 -46.85
N LEU A 729 14.00 32.73 -46.75
CA LEU A 729 12.91 32.36 -45.85
C LEU A 729 13.34 32.39 -44.37
N PHE A 730 14.63 32.09 -44.08
CA PHE A 730 15.16 31.99 -42.70
C PHE A 730 16.48 32.72 -42.53
N LYS A 731 16.71 33.30 -41.36
CA LYS A 731 17.98 33.91 -40.92
C LYS A 731 18.31 33.56 -39.48
N ALA A 732 19.61 33.64 -39.13
CA ALA A 732 20.11 33.41 -37.77
C ALA A 732 19.94 34.62 -36.84
N ARG A 733 19.58 35.79 -37.36
CA ARG A 733 19.30 37.02 -36.59
C ARG A 733 18.07 37.71 -37.15
N PRO A 734 17.30 38.45 -36.34
CA PRO A 734 16.12 39.19 -36.82
C PRO A 734 16.53 40.37 -37.69
N ASP A 735 15.69 40.68 -38.68
CA ASP A 735 15.68 41.91 -39.44
C ASP A 735 14.24 42.29 -39.83
N LYS A 736 14.05 43.32 -40.64
CA LYS A 736 12.73 43.80 -41.06
C LYS A 736 11.91 42.73 -41.81
N LEU A 737 12.55 41.87 -42.57
CA LEU A 737 11.90 40.80 -43.32
C LEU A 737 11.72 39.53 -42.49
N HIS A 738 12.50 39.33 -41.42
CA HIS A 738 12.49 38.12 -40.58
C HIS A 738 12.16 38.48 -39.11
N PRO A 739 10.98 39.01 -38.80
CA PRO A 739 10.56 39.34 -37.44
C PRO A 739 10.09 38.11 -36.64
N ALA A 740 9.64 37.06 -37.34
CA ALA A 740 9.03 35.88 -36.70
C ALA A 740 10.11 34.94 -36.15
N ARG A 741 10.25 34.88 -34.84
CA ARG A 741 11.14 33.90 -34.21
C ARG A 741 10.49 32.51 -34.18
N ILE A 742 11.14 31.52 -34.75
CA ILE A 742 10.66 30.12 -34.84
C ILE A 742 11.56 29.10 -34.16
N GLY A 743 12.72 29.55 -33.68
CA GLY A 743 13.69 28.71 -33.00
C GLY A 743 14.64 29.52 -32.13
N ARG A 744 15.57 28.82 -31.46
CA ARG A 744 16.53 29.49 -30.54
C ARG A 744 17.39 30.54 -31.24
N GLN A 745 17.82 30.23 -32.46
CA GLN A 745 18.65 31.11 -33.31
C GLN A 745 18.10 31.10 -34.75
N THR A 746 16.79 31.18 -34.94
CA THR A 746 16.16 31.13 -36.25
C THR A 746 14.97 32.08 -36.28
N TRP A 747 15.02 33.01 -37.25
CA TRP A 747 13.95 33.95 -37.54
C TRP A 747 13.47 33.73 -38.98
N ALA A 748 12.17 33.85 -39.19
CA ALA A 748 11.53 33.57 -40.46
C ALA A 748 10.85 34.80 -41.07
N ASN A 749 10.81 34.83 -42.40
CA ASN A 749 10.01 35.78 -43.16
C ASN A 749 8.55 35.28 -43.23
N PRO A 750 7.59 35.92 -42.57
CA PRO A 750 6.21 35.46 -42.60
C PRO A 750 5.45 35.98 -43.84
N ASN A 751 6.05 36.79 -44.71
CA ASN A 751 5.42 37.43 -45.86
C ASN A 751 5.52 36.55 -47.12
N PHE A 752 5.15 35.27 -47.00
CA PHE A 752 5.08 34.33 -48.10
C PHE A 752 3.63 33.99 -48.46
N ARG A 753 3.39 33.36 -49.61
CA ARG A 753 2.16 32.73 -50.03
C ARG A 753 2.42 31.25 -50.29
N PHE A 754 1.40 30.42 -50.09
CA PHE A 754 1.42 29.05 -50.57
C PHE A 754 1.24 29.02 -52.08
N ARG A 755 1.72 27.99 -52.76
CA ARG A 755 1.58 27.80 -54.20
C ARG A 755 0.11 27.80 -54.56
N PRO A 756 -0.28 28.40 -55.73
CA PRO A 756 -1.64 28.49 -56.17
C PRO A 756 -2.31 27.12 -56.24
N GLY A 757 -3.57 27.03 -55.76
CA GLY A 757 -4.37 25.80 -55.76
C GLY A 757 -3.98 24.74 -54.73
N LEU A 758 -2.89 24.97 -53.98
CA LEU A 758 -2.43 23.98 -52.96
C LEU A 758 -3.10 24.16 -51.61
N THR A 759 -3.54 25.35 -51.25
CA THR A 759 -4.20 25.62 -49.99
C THR A 759 -5.52 26.38 -50.13
N SER A 760 -6.39 26.27 -49.14
CA SER A 760 -7.65 27.03 -49.03
C SER A 760 -7.89 27.45 -47.60
N LYS A 761 -8.64 28.55 -47.40
CA LYS A 761 -9.08 29.00 -46.06
C LYS A 761 -10.24 28.16 -45.51
N VAL A 762 -10.94 27.46 -46.37
CA VAL A 762 -12.10 26.61 -46.05
C VAL A 762 -11.94 25.23 -46.68
N ARG A 763 -12.64 24.24 -46.17
CA ARG A 763 -12.67 22.92 -46.78
C ARG A 763 -13.29 22.96 -48.17
N THR A 764 -12.62 22.38 -49.18
CA THR A 764 -13.13 22.19 -50.55
C THR A 764 -13.05 20.71 -50.94
N ALA A 765 -13.50 20.37 -52.17
CA ALA A 765 -13.41 19.02 -52.70
C ALA A 765 -11.94 18.53 -52.83
N GLU A 766 -11.02 19.42 -53.11
CA GLU A 766 -9.59 19.11 -53.25
C GLU A 766 -8.80 19.37 -51.99
N CYS A 767 -9.05 20.49 -51.29
CA CYS A 767 -8.38 20.84 -50.03
C CYS A 767 -9.16 20.24 -48.85
N THR A 768 -8.85 18.99 -48.55
CA THR A 768 -9.55 18.18 -47.48
C THR A 768 -8.74 17.98 -46.22
N LEU A 769 -7.42 18.24 -46.24
CA LEU A 769 -6.53 18.02 -45.12
C LEU A 769 -6.45 19.32 -44.29
N GLN A 770 -6.96 19.32 -43.08
CA GLN A 770 -6.97 20.50 -42.19
C GLN A 770 -5.63 20.61 -41.46
N VAL A 771 -4.95 21.77 -41.60
CA VAL A 771 -3.64 22.09 -41.00
C VAL A 771 -3.83 22.98 -39.77
N CYS A 772 -4.79 23.89 -39.79
CA CYS A 772 -5.28 24.70 -38.65
C CYS A 772 -6.69 25.24 -38.98
N ASP A 773 -7.23 26.11 -38.10
CA ASP A 773 -8.61 26.63 -38.25
C ASP A 773 -8.90 27.19 -39.66
N SER A 774 -7.97 27.91 -40.23
CA SER A 774 -8.11 28.65 -41.49
C SER A 774 -7.13 28.19 -42.60
N LEU A 775 -6.62 26.98 -42.49
CA LEU A 775 -5.69 26.45 -43.50
C LEU A 775 -6.00 24.99 -43.81
N TRP A 776 -6.42 24.75 -45.04
CA TRP A 776 -6.74 23.43 -45.59
C TRP A 776 -5.77 23.15 -46.74
N LEU A 777 -5.17 21.95 -46.76
CA LEU A 777 -4.19 21.53 -47.76
C LEU A 777 -4.84 20.55 -48.76
N ASN A 778 -4.43 20.68 -50.01
CA ASN A 778 -4.86 19.83 -51.10
C ASN A 778 -4.35 18.39 -50.91
N LYS A 779 -5.22 17.40 -51.04
CA LYS A 779 -4.90 15.97 -50.90
C LYS A 779 -3.80 15.50 -51.87
N SER A 780 -3.60 16.18 -53.00
CA SER A 780 -2.53 15.86 -53.96
C SER A 780 -1.12 16.05 -53.38
N PHE A 781 -0.96 16.88 -52.37
CA PHE A 781 0.34 17.15 -51.72
C PHE A 781 0.97 15.88 -51.14
N LYS A 782 0.15 14.85 -50.89
CA LYS A 782 0.65 13.54 -50.47
C LYS A 782 1.71 12.96 -51.41
N LYS A 783 1.55 13.13 -52.70
CA LYS A 783 2.53 12.65 -53.70
C LYS A 783 3.87 13.34 -53.55
N GLU A 784 3.87 14.65 -53.27
CA GLU A 784 5.08 15.47 -53.15
C GLU A 784 5.90 15.09 -51.89
N TYR A 785 5.26 14.97 -50.72
CA TYR A 785 6.03 14.59 -49.56
C TYR A 785 6.52 13.13 -49.62
N LEU A 786 5.82 12.20 -50.30
CA LEU A 786 6.31 10.85 -50.55
C LEU A 786 7.54 10.88 -51.46
N GLN A 787 7.53 11.69 -52.52
CA GLN A 787 8.69 11.90 -53.39
C GLN A 787 9.85 12.48 -52.62
N LYS A 788 9.63 13.50 -51.81
CA LYS A 788 10.65 14.06 -50.94
C LYS A 788 11.30 13.06 -50.00
N ILE A 789 10.54 12.10 -49.47
CA ILE A 789 11.05 10.96 -48.70
C ILE A 789 11.90 10.04 -49.59
N ALA A 790 11.43 9.72 -50.78
CA ALA A 790 12.13 8.87 -51.73
C ALA A 790 13.50 9.45 -52.16
N ASP A 791 13.56 10.77 -52.36
CA ASP A 791 14.76 11.51 -52.84
C ASP A 791 15.74 11.84 -51.67
N ALA A 792 15.29 11.80 -50.43
CA ALA A 792 16.13 12.14 -49.27
C ALA A 792 17.36 11.20 -49.15
N PRO A 793 18.62 11.71 -49.10
CA PRO A 793 19.77 10.83 -49.11
C PRO A 793 19.90 10.03 -47.80
N LEU A 794 20.24 8.75 -47.92
CA LEU A 794 20.59 7.93 -46.78
C LEU A 794 22.02 8.28 -46.28
N ARG A 795 22.18 8.19 -44.98
CA ARG A 795 23.45 8.23 -44.27
C ARG A 795 23.80 6.84 -43.77
N ASP A 796 24.94 6.75 -43.04
CA ASP A 796 25.34 5.51 -42.38
C ASP A 796 24.24 4.99 -41.40
N LYS A 797 24.13 3.68 -41.28
CA LYS A 797 23.13 3.01 -40.43
C LYS A 797 23.46 3.02 -38.92
N ARG A 798 24.01 4.15 -38.43
CA ARG A 798 24.19 4.39 -36.98
C ARG A 798 22.92 4.98 -36.38
N TYR A 799 22.84 4.89 -35.07
CA TYR A 799 21.73 5.51 -34.35
C TYR A 799 21.61 7.02 -34.68
N ARG A 800 20.46 7.37 -35.20
CA ARG A 800 20.05 8.76 -35.43
C ARG A 800 18.53 8.83 -35.30
N TYR A 801 18.07 9.51 -34.27
CA TYR A 801 16.64 9.71 -34.04
C TYR A 801 15.98 10.28 -35.30
N SER A 802 15.00 9.58 -35.85
CA SER A 802 14.33 9.95 -37.12
C SER A 802 12.82 9.91 -36.95
N CYS A 803 12.18 11.06 -37.18
CA CYS A 803 10.73 11.17 -37.34
C CYS A 803 10.28 10.54 -38.67
N VAL A 804 11.10 10.67 -39.74
CA VAL A 804 10.81 10.11 -41.06
C VAL A 804 10.63 8.60 -41.02
N GLY A 805 11.41 7.89 -40.18
CA GLY A 805 11.25 6.46 -39.99
C GLY A 805 9.87 6.06 -39.46
N PHE A 806 9.29 6.83 -38.57
CA PHE A 806 7.94 6.58 -38.05
C PHE A 806 6.83 7.01 -39.01
N ILE A 807 7.07 8.00 -39.87
CA ILE A 807 6.18 8.32 -40.98
C ILE A 807 6.12 7.13 -41.99
N LEU A 808 7.25 6.47 -42.25
CA LEU A 808 7.26 5.24 -43.07
C LEU A 808 6.56 4.07 -42.36
N LEU A 809 6.76 3.91 -41.08
CA LEU A 809 6.04 2.85 -40.31
C LEU A 809 4.53 3.04 -40.35
N GLN A 810 4.02 4.28 -40.24
CA GLN A 810 2.59 4.56 -40.43
C GLN A 810 2.10 4.03 -41.79
N GLN A 811 2.80 4.36 -42.89
CA GLN A 811 2.41 3.93 -44.25
C GLN A 811 2.45 2.39 -44.36
N VAL A 812 3.44 1.73 -43.78
CA VAL A 812 3.50 0.26 -43.71
C VAL A 812 2.29 -0.29 -42.95
N VAL A 813 1.94 0.34 -41.81
CA VAL A 813 0.74 -0.04 -41.03
C VAL A 813 -0.52 0.09 -41.90
N GLU A 814 -0.71 1.22 -42.55
CA GLU A 814 -1.87 1.47 -43.41
C GLU A 814 -1.95 0.47 -44.57
N ALA A 815 -0.83 0.19 -45.25
CA ALA A 815 -0.73 -0.79 -46.31
C ALA A 815 -1.08 -2.21 -45.83
N ARG A 816 -0.68 -2.58 -44.64
CA ARG A 816 -0.94 -3.91 -44.03
C ARG A 816 -2.31 -4.03 -43.40
N ALA A 817 -2.82 -2.95 -42.78
CA ALA A 817 -4.13 -2.91 -42.16
C ALA A 817 -5.24 -2.82 -43.23
N GLY A 818 -4.96 -2.15 -44.37
CA GLY A 818 -5.97 -1.85 -45.41
C GLY A 818 -6.90 -0.70 -44.99
N MET A 819 -6.52 0.09 -44.01
CA MET A 819 -7.29 1.24 -43.49
C MET A 819 -6.37 2.32 -42.90
N PRO A 820 -6.84 3.55 -42.72
CA PRO A 820 -6.08 4.62 -42.04
C PRO A 820 -5.64 4.20 -40.65
N MET A 821 -4.45 4.69 -40.22
CA MET A 821 -3.87 4.28 -38.94
C MET A 821 -4.69 4.76 -37.73
N ASP A 822 -5.29 5.94 -37.79
CA ASP A 822 -6.18 6.44 -36.74
C ASP A 822 -7.42 5.56 -36.53
N GLU A 823 -8.03 5.06 -37.63
CA GLU A 823 -9.16 4.13 -37.59
C GLU A 823 -8.71 2.76 -37.02
N PHE A 824 -7.58 2.24 -37.50
CA PHE A 824 -7.02 0.98 -37.00
C PHE A 824 -6.76 1.02 -35.49
N LEU A 825 -6.18 2.09 -34.98
CA LEU A 825 -5.89 2.26 -33.55
C LEU A 825 -7.16 2.43 -32.73
N ALA A 826 -8.14 3.17 -33.23
CA ALA A 826 -9.44 3.30 -32.59
C ALA A 826 -10.13 1.95 -32.45
N GLN A 827 -10.10 1.12 -33.51
CA GLN A 827 -10.74 -0.21 -33.54
C GLN A 827 -10.03 -1.23 -32.66
N GLU A 828 -8.69 -1.30 -32.73
CA GLU A 828 -7.92 -2.36 -32.07
C GLU A 828 -7.55 -2.03 -30.60
N PHE A 829 -7.48 -0.75 -30.23
CA PHE A 829 -7.02 -0.30 -28.92
C PHE A 829 -7.95 0.71 -28.26
N TYR A 830 -8.11 1.94 -28.79
CA TYR A 830 -8.64 3.06 -28.01
C TYR A 830 -10.10 2.86 -27.60
N THR A 831 -10.98 2.50 -28.53
CA THR A 831 -12.38 2.23 -28.22
C THR A 831 -12.58 1.02 -27.32
N PRO A 832 -11.92 -0.15 -27.57
CA PRO A 832 -12.01 -1.29 -26.70
C PRO A 832 -11.40 -1.10 -25.31
N MET A 833 -10.46 -0.17 -25.13
CA MET A 833 -9.87 0.23 -23.84
C MET A 833 -10.72 1.26 -23.10
N GLY A 834 -11.73 1.83 -23.77
CA GLY A 834 -12.57 2.89 -23.20
C GLY A 834 -11.91 4.27 -23.16
N LEU A 835 -10.86 4.51 -23.97
CA LEU A 835 -10.18 5.79 -24.05
C LEU A 835 -11.03 6.79 -24.86
N LYS A 836 -11.58 7.78 -24.19
CA LYS A 836 -12.52 8.75 -24.78
C LYS A 836 -11.86 10.05 -25.22
N ARG A 837 -10.66 10.29 -24.72
CA ARG A 837 -9.90 11.54 -24.92
C ARG A 837 -8.58 11.35 -25.65
N THR A 838 -8.33 10.11 -26.14
CA THR A 838 -7.14 9.75 -26.92
C THR A 838 -7.50 9.56 -28.40
N GLY A 839 -6.81 10.29 -29.25
CA GLY A 839 -7.02 10.14 -30.71
C GLY A 839 -6.30 11.21 -31.51
N TYR A 840 -6.28 10.96 -32.80
CA TYR A 840 -5.88 11.97 -33.79
C TYR A 840 -7.04 12.92 -34.07
N LEU A 841 -6.73 14.14 -34.55
CA LEU A 841 -7.73 15.13 -34.94
C LEU A 841 -8.81 15.34 -33.85
N PRO A 842 -8.39 15.77 -32.64
CA PRO A 842 -9.26 15.75 -31.45
C PRO A 842 -10.51 16.61 -31.60
N LEU A 843 -10.53 17.64 -32.44
CA LEU A 843 -11.70 18.48 -32.72
C LEU A 843 -12.84 17.74 -33.42
N ARG A 844 -12.65 16.46 -33.84
CA ARG A 844 -13.73 15.60 -34.35
C ARG A 844 -14.59 15.03 -33.21
N PHE A 845 -14.11 14.97 -31.97
CA PHE A 845 -14.79 14.30 -30.84
C PHE A 845 -14.69 15.05 -29.50
N LEU A 846 -13.93 16.15 -29.43
CA LEU A 846 -13.80 17.02 -28.27
C LEU A 846 -14.07 18.49 -28.66
N SER A 847 -14.52 19.28 -27.68
CA SER A 847 -14.59 20.73 -27.84
C SER A 847 -13.19 21.36 -27.72
N LYS A 848 -13.01 22.54 -28.28
CA LYS A 848 -11.71 23.25 -28.28
C LYS A 848 -11.27 23.61 -26.84
N GLU A 849 -12.24 23.90 -25.98
CA GLU A 849 -12.05 24.26 -24.56
C GLU A 849 -11.48 23.11 -23.71
N GLU A 850 -11.65 21.87 -24.15
CA GLU A 850 -11.09 20.69 -23.48
C GLU A 850 -9.62 20.45 -23.82
N ILE A 851 -9.08 21.14 -24.83
CA ILE A 851 -7.75 20.94 -25.39
C ILE A 851 -6.82 22.08 -24.95
N VAL A 852 -5.66 21.72 -24.40
CA VAL A 852 -4.63 22.69 -24.00
C VAL A 852 -3.94 23.23 -25.25
N PRO A 853 -3.78 24.56 -25.42
CA PRO A 853 -3.01 25.12 -26.53
C PRO A 853 -1.54 24.71 -26.44
N SER A 854 -0.98 24.20 -27.53
CA SER A 854 0.39 23.69 -27.57
C SER A 854 1.43 24.80 -27.76
N SER A 855 1.21 25.74 -28.71
CA SER A 855 2.13 26.83 -29.02
C SER A 855 1.45 27.98 -29.79
N VAL A 856 2.16 29.09 -29.95
CA VAL A 856 1.81 30.12 -30.93
C VAL A 856 2.74 29.95 -32.13
N ASP A 857 2.18 29.78 -33.33
CA ASP A 857 2.93 29.72 -34.60
C ASP A 857 2.92 31.10 -35.28
N PRO A 858 4.02 31.88 -35.20
CA PRO A 858 4.04 33.21 -35.75
C PRO A 858 4.39 33.24 -37.26
N PHE A 859 4.71 32.10 -37.85
CA PHE A 859 5.27 32.00 -39.19
C PHE A 859 4.34 31.26 -40.16
N LEU A 860 4.16 29.92 -39.96
CA LEU A 860 3.55 29.05 -40.97
C LEU A 860 2.01 29.12 -40.93
N ARG A 861 1.43 29.01 -39.74
CA ARG A 861 -0.04 28.97 -39.53
C ARG A 861 -0.60 30.29 -38.96
N LYS A 862 0.25 31.14 -38.42
CA LYS A 862 -0.03 32.50 -37.92
C LYS A 862 -1.21 32.53 -36.91
N THR A 863 -1.24 31.53 -36.02
CA THR A 863 -2.32 31.35 -35.04
C THR A 863 -1.82 30.61 -33.78
N VAL A 864 -2.66 30.60 -32.75
CA VAL A 864 -2.50 29.70 -31.60
C VAL A 864 -2.92 28.29 -31.99
N LEU A 865 -2.06 27.31 -31.76
CA LEU A 865 -2.33 25.93 -32.10
C LEU A 865 -3.06 25.26 -30.90
N GLN A 866 -4.33 24.99 -31.09
CA GLN A 866 -5.20 24.34 -30.10
C GLN A 866 -6.10 23.31 -30.82
N GLY A 867 -5.85 22.02 -30.58
CA GLY A 867 -6.51 20.92 -31.31
C GLY A 867 -5.86 20.55 -32.63
N PHE A 868 -4.73 21.16 -32.98
CA PHE A 868 -3.94 20.88 -34.19
C PHE A 868 -2.53 20.46 -33.81
N ALA A 869 -1.98 19.46 -34.53
CA ALA A 869 -0.64 18.98 -34.30
C ALA A 869 0.40 20.12 -34.37
N HIS A 870 1.22 20.24 -33.34
CA HIS A 870 2.32 21.23 -33.35
C HIS A 870 3.36 20.90 -34.43
N ASP A 871 3.72 19.62 -34.58
CA ASP A 871 4.71 19.14 -35.56
C ASP A 871 4.25 19.50 -36.98
N GLU A 872 5.05 20.27 -37.69
CA GLU A 872 4.71 20.79 -39.03
C GLU A 872 4.61 19.66 -40.06
N SER A 873 5.46 18.62 -39.93
CA SER A 873 5.42 17.48 -40.86
C SER A 873 4.14 16.66 -40.66
N ALA A 874 3.67 16.50 -39.42
CA ALA A 874 2.40 15.86 -39.11
C ALA A 874 1.22 16.72 -39.59
N ALA A 875 1.25 18.02 -39.38
CA ALA A 875 0.22 18.96 -39.82
C ALA A 875 0.03 18.92 -41.36
N PHE A 876 1.13 18.90 -42.13
CA PHE A 876 1.10 18.83 -43.59
C PHE A 876 0.82 17.43 -44.15
N GLN A 877 0.66 16.43 -43.26
CA GLN A 877 0.05 15.14 -43.62
C GLN A 877 -1.44 15.09 -43.25
N GLY A 878 -2.04 16.22 -42.81
CA GLY A 878 -3.43 16.29 -42.40
C GLY A 878 -3.69 15.94 -40.94
N GLY A 879 -2.64 15.96 -40.07
CA GLY A 879 -2.76 15.77 -38.64
C GLY A 879 -2.67 14.30 -38.17
N VAL A 880 -2.75 13.32 -39.05
CA VAL A 880 -2.53 11.90 -38.76
C VAL A 880 -1.15 11.49 -39.25
N SER A 881 -0.21 11.31 -38.32
CA SER A 881 1.16 10.95 -38.70
C SER A 881 1.79 9.99 -37.69
N GLY A 882 2.70 9.15 -38.18
CA GLY A 882 3.38 8.16 -37.34
C GLY A 882 4.36 8.75 -36.34
N ASN A 883 4.81 9.96 -36.52
CA ASN A 883 5.81 10.60 -35.63
C ASN A 883 5.20 11.51 -34.57
N ALA A 884 4.01 12.08 -34.81
CA ALA A 884 3.31 13.06 -33.98
C ALA A 884 1.86 13.20 -34.40
N GLY A 885 1.06 13.99 -33.67
CA GLY A 885 -0.33 14.31 -33.99
C GLY A 885 -1.37 13.62 -33.13
N LEU A 886 -0.97 12.75 -32.20
CA LEU A 886 -1.87 12.19 -31.21
C LEU A 886 -2.11 13.20 -30.06
N PHE A 887 -3.34 13.23 -29.58
CA PHE A 887 -3.76 13.99 -28.39
C PHE A 887 -4.27 13.03 -27.32
N SER A 888 -4.02 13.32 -26.04
CA SER A 888 -4.44 12.48 -24.92
C SER A 888 -4.39 13.22 -23.58
N THR A 889 -4.89 12.56 -22.52
CA THR A 889 -4.67 12.91 -21.12
C THR A 889 -3.56 12.04 -20.51
N ALA A 890 -2.99 12.47 -19.37
CA ALA A 890 -1.96 11.66 -18.70
C ALA A 890 -2.51 10.32 -18.21
N GLU A 891 -3.76 10.27 -17.76
CA GLU A 891 -4.44 9.06 -17.32
C GLU A 891 -4.59 8.04 -18.45
N GLU A 892 -5.06 8.47 -19.62
CA GLU A 892 -5.27 7.55 -20.75
C GLU A 892 -3.95 7.07 -21.36
N VAL A 893 -2.92 7.93 -21.38
CA VAL A 893 -1.56 7.49 -21.72
C VAL A 893 -1.07 6.44 -20.72
N ALA A 894 -1.29 6.65 -19.42
CA ALA A 894 -0.88 5.68 -18.38
C ALA A 894 -1.59 4.33 -18.54
N GLN A 895 -2.86 4.29 -18.96
CA GLN A 895 -3.58 3.04 -19.25
C GLN A 895 -2.95 2.26 -20.40
N ILE A 896 -2.50 2.94 -21.47
CA ILE A 896 -1.80 2.30 -22.58
C ILE A 896 -0.50 1.66 -22.11
N TYR A 897 0.28 2.38 -21.32
CA TYR A 897 1.54 1.86 -20.79
C TYR A 897 1.34 0.78 -19.73
N GLN A 898 0.25 0.84 -18.96
CA GLN A 898 -0.13 -0.23 -18.02
C GLN A 898 -0.51 -1.51 -18.76
N MET A 899 -1.23 -1.42 -19.88
CA MET A 899 -1.53 -2.57 -20.73
C MET A 899 -0.23 -3.25 -21.19
N LEU A 900 0.79 -2.48 -21.58
CA LEU A 900 2.09 -3.03 -21.99
C LEU A 900 2.83 -3.67 -20.80
N LEU A 901 2.79 -3.06 -19.62
CA LEU A 901 3.39 -3.59 -18.39
C LEU A 901 2.77 -4.93 -17.98
N ASN A 902 1.46 -5.06 -18.16
CA ASN A 902 0.71 -6.29 -17.89
C ASN A 902 0.89 -7.36 -19.00
N GLY A 903 1.86 -7.18 -19.91
CA GLY A 903 2.10 -8.12 -21.01
C GLY A 903 0.96 -8.20 -22.00
N GLY A 904 0.34 -7.05 -22.32
CA GLY A 904 -0.69 -6.92 -23.35
C GLY A 904 -2.13 -7.06 -22.87
N GLU A 905 -2.37 -6.94 -21.56
CA GLU A 905 -3.70 -7.09 -20.95
C GLU A 905 -4.08 -5.87 -20.12
N LEU A 906 -5.35 -5.45 -20.22
CA LEU A 906 -5.91 -4.39 -19.40
C LEU A 906 -7.37 -4.75 -19.07
N ASN A 907 -7.75 -4.63 -17.78
CA ASN A 907 -9.11 -4.89 -17.28
C ASN A 907 -9.67 -6.26 -17.73
N GLY A 908 -8.84 -7.30 -17.70
CA GLY A 908 -9.22 -8.68 -18.09
C GLY A 908 -9.34 -8.90 -19.60
N LYS A 909 -9.06 -7.89 -20.44
CA LYS A 909 -9.07 -8.01 -21.90
C LYS A 909 -7.65 -8.00 -22.45
N ARG A 910 -7.35 -8.97 -23.35
CA ARG A 910 -6.06 -9.08 -24.02
C ARG A 910 -6.07 -8.32 -25.35
N TYR A 911 -5.07 -7.47 -25.52
CA TYR A 911 -4.85 -6.64 -26.72
C TYR A 911 -3.66 -7.14 -27.55
N LEU A 912 -2.62 -7.62 -26.87
CA LEU A 912 -1.39 -8.16 -27.46
C LEU A 912 -1.00 -9.45 -26.73
N SER A 913 -0.23 -10.33 -27.37
CA SER A 913 0.36 -11.47 -26.69
C SER A 913 1.48 -11.03 -25.73
N LYS A 914 1.71 -11.83 -24.69
CA LYS A 914 2.75 -11.57 -23.72
C LYS A 914 4.15 -11.61 -24.36
N GLU A 915 4.32 -12.50 -25.32
CA GLU A 915 5.55 -12.69 -26.10
C GLU A 915 5.86 -11.44 -26.93
N THR A 916 4.87 -10.87 -27.62
CA THR A 916 5.03 -9.63 -28.39
C THR A 916 5.39 -8.47 -27.47
N CYS A 917 4.68 -8.29 -26.37
CA CYS A 917 5.02 -7.24 -25.39
C CYS A 917 6.45 -7.40 -24.88
N ARG A 918 6.85 -8.61 -24.46
CA ARG A 918 8.20 -8.89 -23.98
C ARG A 918 9.25 -8.57 -25.04
N LEU A 919 9.05 -9.02 -26.28
CA LEU A 919 10.00 -8.78 -27.37
C LEU A 919 10.24 -7.27 -27.56
N PHE A 920 9.19 -6.48 -27.64
CA PHE A 920 9.32 -5.05 -27.96
C PHE A 920 9.83 -4.21 -26.78
N THR A 921 9.53 -4.59 -25.56
CA THR A 921 9.93 -3.81 -24.36
C THR A 921 11.33 -4.16 -23.83
N THR A 922 11.82 -5.38 -24.08
CA THR A 922 13.12 -5.83 -23.57
C THR A 922 14.26 -5.76 -24.59
N THR A 923 13.97 -5.88 -25.90
CA THR A 923 15.01 -5.86 -26.94
C THR A 923 15.68 -4.49 -27.03
N VAL A 924 17.01 -4.49 -27.05
CA VAL A 924 17.86 -3.28 -27.14
C VAL A 924 18.73 -3.35 -28.40
N ALA A 925 18.93 -2.20 -29.05
CA ALA A 925 19.80 -2.09 -30.20
C ALA A 925 21.28 -2.25 -29.80
N LYS A 926 22.06 -2.93 -30.63
CA LYS A 926 23.52 -3.04 -30.41
C LYS A 926 24.18 -1.66 -30.48
N GLY A 927 24.93 -1.32 -29.44
CA GLY A 927 25.72 -0.08 -29.37
C GLY A 927 24.96 1.19 -29.04
N CYS A 928 23.68 1.10 -28.63
CA CYS A 928 22.94 2.24 -28.08
C CYS A 928 21.84 1.78 -27.11
N ARG A 929 21.28 2.74 -26.33
CA ARG A 929 20.24 2.45 -25.33
C ARG A 929 18.86 2.17 -25.93
N ARG A 930 18.61 2.41 -27.22
CA ARG A 930 17.26 2.30 -27.82
C ARG A 930 16.76 0.87 -27.89
N GLY A 931 15.49 0.70 -27.52
CA GLY A 931 14.71 -0.51 -27.75
C GLY A 931 13.97 -0.50 -29.08
N LEU A 932 13.17 -1.53 -29.35
CA LEU A 932 12.28 -1.59 -30.52
C LEU A 932 11.16 -0.55 -30.42
N GLY A 933 11.44 0.68 -30.86
CA GLY A 933 10.52 1.81 -30.81
C GLY A 933 10.52 2.59 -29.48
N PHE A 934 10.99 1.99 -28.39
CA PHE A 934 11.09 2.66 -27.07
C PHE A 934 12.44 3.31 -26.83
N ASP A 935 12.46 4.35 -26.02
CA ASP A 935 13.66 4.86 -25.37
C ASP A 935 13.90 4.14 -24.03
N LYS A 936 15.12 4.13 -23.53
CA LYS A 936 15.53 3.47 -22.28
C LYS A 936 16.51 4.35 -21.51
N PRO A 937 16.73 4.10 -20.19
CA PRO A 937 17.78 4.80 -19.43
C PRO A 937 19.15 4.62 -20.06
N ASP A 938 19.98 5.66 -19.96
CA ASP A 938 21.39 5.59 -20.38
C ASP A 938 22.25 5.20 -19.18
N VAL A 939 22.36 3.88 -18.93
CA VAL A 939 23.12 3.35 -17.79
C VAL A 939 24.64 3.55 -17.94
N GLN A 940 25.14 3.76 -19.18
CA GLN A 940 26.56 4.04 -19.44
C GLN A 940 26.90 5.52 -19.23
N ASN A 941 25.94 6.40 -19.47
CA ASN A 941 26.09 7.84 -19.25
C ASN A 941 24.84 8.41 -18.56
N PRO A 942 24.68 8.18 -17.23
CA PRO A 942 23.49 8.58 -16.49
C PRO A 942 23.17 10.08 -16.58
N ALA A 943 24.17 10.93 -16.73
CA ALA A 943 23.99 12.38 -16.90
C ALA A 943 23.30 12.78 -18.24
N LYS A 944 23.26 11.88 -19.22
CA LYS A 944 22.55 12.06 -20.50
C LYS A 944 21.29 11.18 -20.60
N SER A 945 20.95 10.49 -19.52
CA SER A 945 19.74 9.66 -19.47
C SER A 945 18.49 10.54 -19.57
N PRO A 946 17.47 10.14 -20.33
CA PRO A 946 16.18 10.82 -20.33
C PRO A 946 15.30 10.46 -19.14
N CYS A 947 15.82 9.66 -18.19
CA CYS A 947 15.16 9.16 -16.99
C CYS A 947 15.91 9.59 -15.73
N ALA A 948 15.25 9.51 -14.58
CA ALA A 948 15.86 9.68 -13.28
C ALA A 948 17.07 8.74 -13.07
N LEU A 949 18.00 9.16 -12.22
CA LEU A 949 19.21 8.38 -11.91
C LEU A 949 18.88 7.02 -11.25
N SER A 950 17.78 6.95 -10.50
CA SER A 950 17.30 5.72 -9.84
C SER A 950 16.55 4.76 -10.79
N ALA A 951 16.35 5.13 -12.06
CA ALA A 951 15.63 4.29 -13.01
C ALA A 951 16.47 3.06 -13.41
N PRO A 952 15.99 1.81 -13.19
CA PRO A 952 16.69 0.61 -13.60
C PRO A 952 16.76 0.46 -15.13
N ALA A 953 17.72 -0.34 -15.62
CA ALA A 953 17.93 -0.57 -17.06
C ALA A 953 16.73 -1.20 -17.79
N SER A 954 15.84 -1.86 -17.05
CA SER A 954 14.60 -2.46 -17.55
C SER A 954 13.56 -1.43 -18.01
N VAL A 955 13.63 -0.19 -17.48
CA VAL A 955 12.70 0.90 -17.81
C VAL A 955 12.64 1.14 -19.32
N TYR A 956 11.43 1.38 -19.82
CA TYR A 956 11.17 1.74 -21.20
C TYR A 956 10.07 2.81 -21.30
N GLY A 957 10.13 3.62 -22.35
CA GLY A 957 9.16 4.69 -22.54
C GLY A 957 9.55 5.63 -23.65
N HIS A 958 9.13 6.88 -23.60
CA HIS A 958 9.52 7.92 -24.56
C HIS A 958 9.31 9.33 -23.99
N THR A 959 9.95 10.33 -24.59
CA THR A 959 9.74 11.76 -24.34
C THR A 959 9.09 12.43 -25.54
N GLY A 960 8.38 13.55 -25.33
CA GLY A 960 7.76 14.36 -26.37
C GLY A 960 8.25 15.80 -26.39
N PHE A 961 8.27 16.41 -27.56
CA PHE A 961 8.79 17.76 -27.80
C PHE A 961 7.99 18.84 -27.05
N THR A 962 6.67 18.66 -26.93
CA THR A 962 5.77 19.53 -26.17
C THR A 962 6.04 19.58 -24.67
N GLY A 963 6.95 18.75 -24.18
CA GLY A 963 7.33 18.66 -22.77
C GLY A 963 6.75 17.44 -22.06
N THR A 964 6.32 16.45 -22.84
CA THR A 964 5.69 15.22 -22.32
C THR A 964 6.69 14.10 -22.11
N CYS A 965 6.40 13.16 -21.23
CA CYS A 965 7.08 11.86 -21.12
C CYS A 965 6.16 10.81 -20.54
N ALA A 966 6.46 9.54 -20.85
CA ALA A 966 5.84 8.37 -20.22
C ALA A 966 6.89 7.26 -20.08
N TRP A 967 6.98 6.66 -18.89
CA TRP A 967 7.96 5.65 -18.53
C TRP A 967 7.30 4.50 -17.76
N VAL A 968 7.73 3.30 -18.06
CA VAL A 968 7.34 2.05 -17.37
C VAL A 968 8.56 1.45 -16.70
N ASP A 969 8.42 1.10 -15.43
CA ASP A 969 9.39 0.32 -14.67
C ASP A 969 8.81 -1.05 -14.34
N PRO A 970 9.20 -2.11 -15.08
CA PRO A 970 8.68 -3.45 -14.83
C PRO A 970 9.22 -4.08 -13.53
N ASP A 971 10.37 -3.65 -13.03
CA ASP A 971 10.96 -4.21 -11.81
C ASP A 971 10.20 -3.77 -10.55
N ASN A 972 9.64 -2.55 -10.58
CA ASN A 972 8.87 -1.97 -9.49
C ASN A 972 7.36 -1.89 -9.76
N GLY A 973 6.87 -2.37 -10.90
CA GLY A 973 5.46 -2.28 -11.29
C GLY A 973 4.94 -0.84 -11.45
N LEU A 974 5.80 0.11 -11.88
CA LEU A 974 5.48 1.53 -11.93
C LEU A 974 5.22 2.01 -13.36
N VAL A 975 4.22 2.88 -13.51
CA VAL A 975 4.00 3.69 -14.71
C VAL A 975 4.00 5.16 -14.30
N TYR A 976 4.80 5.96 -14.98
CA TYR A 976 4.90 7.41 -14.76
C TYR A 976 4.61 8.17 -16.04
N VAL A 977 3.69 9.13 -15.99
CA VAL A 977 3.34 10.02 -17.10
C VAL A 977 3.38 11.47 -16.64
N PHE A 978 4.02 12.31 -17.45
CA PHE A 978 4.02 13.76 -17.28
C PHE A 978 3.64 14.40 -18.62
N LEU A 979 2.59 15.22 -18.64
CA LEU A 979 2.18 16.02 -19.80
C LEU A 979 2.24 17.51 -19.49
N SER A 980 2.78 18.31 -20.42
CA SER A 980 2.81 19.76 -20.32
C SER A 980 2.80 20.42 -21.71
N ASN A 981 2.54 21.71 -21.75
CA ASN A 981 2.66 22.53 -22.96
C ASN A 981 3.85 23.51 -22.86
N ARG A 982 5.05 22.98 -22.54
CA ARG A 982 6.27 23.81 -22.35
C ARG A 982 6.59 24.75 -23.49
N ILE A 983 6.14 24.43 -24.71
CA ILE A 983 6.37 25.21 -25.91
C ILE A 983 5.36 26.36 -26.10
N TYR A 984 4.46 26.53 -25.14
CA TYR A 984 3.54 27.66 -25.13
C TYR A 984 4.11 28.83 -24.30
N PRO A 985 4.06 30.06 -24.79
CA PRO A 985 3.73 30.45 -26.16
C PRO A 985 4.91 30.21 -27.13
N GLU A 986 6.12 29.97 -26.64
CA GLU A 986 7.37 29.99 -27.36
C GLU A 986 8.02 28.61 -27.50
N VAL A 987 8.17 28.16 -28.75
CA VAL A 987 8.72 26.84 -29.08
C VAL A 987 10.16 26.63 -28.55
N TRP A 988 10.96 27.69 -28.43
CA TRP A 988 12.35 27.64 -27.94
C TRP A 988 12.51 27.66 -26.42
N ASN A 989 11.40 27.64 -25.65
CA ASN A 989 11.47 27.51 -24.19
C ASN A 989 12.18 26.20 -23.80
N ALA A 990 13.38 26.36 -23.21
CA ALA A 990 14.22 25.23 -22.79
C ALA A 990 14.28 25.06 -21.26
N LYS A 991 13.46 25.80 -20.49
CA LYS A 991 13.53 25.79 -19.01
C LYS A 991 13.21 24.42 -18.44
N LEU A 992 12.17 23.74 -18.95
CA LEU A 992 11.82 22.37 -18.53
C LEU A 992 13.02 21.41 -18.61
N LEU A 993 13.81 21.52 -19.70
CA LEU A 993 14.98 20.64 -19.91
C LEU A 993 16.19 21.04 -19.05
N LYS A 994 16.29 22.32 -18.67
CA LYS A 994 17.41 22.81 -17.85
C LYS A 994 17.19 22.56 -16.36
N SER A 995 15.95 22.53 -15.92
CA SER A 995 15.57 22.30 -14.52
C SER A 995 15.30 20.83 -14.21
N ASP A 996 15.48 19.92 -15.18
CA ASP A 996 15.31 18.46 -15.07
C ASP A 996 13.99 18.06 -14.37
N ILE A 997 12.92 18.81 -14.61
CA ILE A 997 11.62 18.65 -13.89
C ILE A 997 11.07 17.23 -14.03
N ARG A 998 11.09 16.65 -15.23
CA ARG A 998 10.55 15.31 -15.49
C ARG A 998 11.35 14.23 -14.76
N GLU A 999 12.65 14.36 -14.81
CA GLU A 999 13.62 13.48 -14.16
C GLU A 999 13.54 13.62 -12.63
N ARG A 1000 13.38 14.84 -12.10
CA ARG A 1000 13.19 15.12 -10.67
C ARG A 1000 11.86 14.57 -10.14
N ILE A 1001 10.77 14.65 -10.91
CA ILE A 1001 9.49 14.05 -10.56
C ILE A 1001 9.61 12.53 -10.53
N GLN A 1002 10.24 11.93 -11.53
CA GLN A 1002 10.51 10.50 -11.58
C GLN A 1002 11.39 10.04 -10.41
N GLU A 1003 12.41 10.81 -10.05
CA GLU A 1003 13.27 10.55 -8.89
C GLU A 1003 12.48 10.62 -7.56
N ALA A 1004 11.54 11.58 -7.43
CA ALA A 1004 10.66 11.67 -6.27
C ALA A 1004 9.75 10.43 -6.14
N MET A 1005 9.26 9.89 -7.27
CA MET A 1005 8.54 8.63 -7.32
C MET A 1005 9.41 7.46 -6.82
N TYR A 1006 10.64 7.32 -7.30
CA TYR A 1006 11.54 6.24 -6.86
C TYR A 1006 11.90 6.35 -5.37
N ARG A 1007 12.09 7.57 -4.86
CA ARG A 1007 12.33 7.79 -3.42
C ARG A 1007 11.13 7.44 -2.56
N ALA A 1008 9.94 7.48 -3.12
CA ALA A 1008 8.71 7.09 -2.44
C ALA A 1008 8.55 5.57 -2.36
N VAL A 1009 9.27 4.77 -3.14
CA VAL A 1009 9.21 3.31 -3.05
C VAL A 1009 9.71 2.85 -1.68
N LEU A 1010 8.85 2.19 -0.93
CA LEU A 1010 9.16 1.62 0.39
C LEU A 1010 9.96 0.31 0.17
N LYS A 1011 11.18 0.27 0.74
CA LYS A 1011 12.10 -0.88 0.66
C LYS A 1011 11.84 -1.85 1.79
#